data_e09c47b9debdd449b37f690db18cf096
#
_entry.id   e09c47b9debdd449b37f690db18cf096
#
_cell.length_a   1.000
_cell.length_b   1.000
_cell.length_c   1.000
_cell.angle_alpha   90.00
_cell.angle_beta   90.00
_cell.angle_gamma   90.00
#
_symmetry.space_group_name_H-M   'P 1'
#
loop_
_entity.id
_entity.type
_entity.pdbx_description
1 polymer ?
#
loop_
_entity_poly.entity_id
_entity_poly.type
_entity_poly.pdbx_seq_one_letter_code
_entity_poly.pdbx_strand_id
1 'polypeptide(L)'
;MNRFALSLFLFLLAASRTHALEETFPPLKQGKAPRSFEEMWGGFDARAEPLETEVLAEWEEEGVVLRVVRYRVGVFKGHKAMLAAIYGFPKEVVSGGKKIPGLVQIHGGGQSAHYRVCLLNAKRGYASVSLAWAGRLSAPSYHVGREAVKLYWEGKTDDPRYRVTTDWGVLDAYHAPGRNPGSAFPSVKPAPWTLDKVESPRNSGWFLCAVAARRALTFLEQQPEVDGQRLGVYGHSMGGKLTVMASVDSRVKAAAPSCGGISDRDNSHALYRTTLGDNVSLERISCPIIFLSPANDFHGRIGDLHDAVQEIKSRDWRLVCSPHHNHQDSAHCEVGTMLWFDQHLQGTFTFPDSPAAVLRADAPARMIRAEVTIDEAMPVREVDTFYTQQGKRHEKPSDIWNTIHRYWHHAETKAEGELWSCEVPLGRVDHPLWVYTNAEYSLRDAVSGAGYYYGPYTAKSFVLSSPLVRMTPGELAGAGVRPALESSLLIEDFEGDWEKGWFTYSPERWSRTTHKLYEPLWKAPAGARLAFRVRAAASNRMVVIIDHHASEVDLAGTTQAGPDEGWQDVVLDAKDFKDLAGEELAGWQGIKRLTLGYGERLRPRHGSKDTPRLLARNWQGPPPEFRNLRWVVREVPPLNDGNKKK
;
A
#
# COMPACT_ATOMS: atom_id res chain seq x y z
N MET A 1 -81.67 50.84 7.54
CA MET A 1 -80.88 51.01 6.35
C MET A 1 -79.50 50.46 6.60
N ASN A 2 -79.26 49.17 6.29
CA ASN A 2 -78.05 48.48 6.58
C ASN A 2 -77.16 48.50 5.33
N ARG A 3 -75.92 48.94 5.48
CA ARG A 3 -74.86 48.82 4.45
C ARG A 3 -73.97 47.63 4.82
N PHE A 4 -74.01 46.57 4.01
CA PHE A 4 -73.06 45.45 4.06
C PHE A 4 -71.77 45.87 3.36
N ALA A 5 -70.64 45.81 4.06
CA ALA A 5 -69.30 45.93 3.50
C ALA A 5 -68.78 44.53 3.18
N LEU A 6 -68.53 44.26 1.92
CA LEU A 6 -67.95 43.00 1.42
C LEU A 6 -66.41 43.12 1.43
N SER A 7 -65.72 42.45 2.38
CA SER A 7 -64.27 42.39 2.44
C SER A 7 -63.76 41.26 1.55
N LEU A 8 -63.07 41.62 0.48
CA LEU A 8 -62.44 40.72 -0.45
C LEU A 8 -61.05 40.32 0.14
N PHE A 9 -60.90 39.09 0.62
CA PHE A 9 -59.62 38.54 1.04
C PHE A 9 -58.87 37.99 -0.21
N LEU A 10 -57.85 38.71 -0.69
CA LEU A 10 -56.90 38.18 -1.65
C LEU A 10 -55.93 37.24 -0.95
N PHE A 11 -56.06 35.94 -1.18
CA PHE A 11 -55.03 34.97 -0.86
C PHE A 11 -53.90 35.06 -1.90
N LEU A 12 -52.79 35.69 -1.53
CA LEU A 12 -51.51 35.57 -2.28
C LEU A 12 -50.94 34.17 -2.02
N LEU A 13 -51.17 33.28 -2.96
CA LEU A 13 -50.42 32.02 -3.09
C LEU A 13 -48.96 32.38 -3.45
N ALA A 14 -48.09 32.50 -2.45
CA ALA A 14 -46.66 32.47 -2.65
C ALA A 14 -46.31 31.07 -3.14
N ALA A 15 -46.24 30.89 -4.46
CA ALA A 15 -45.62 29.71 -5.03
C ALA A 15 -44.13 29.75 -4.68
N SER A 16 -43.75 29.05 -3.61
CA SER A 16 -42.35 28.71 -3.34
C SER A 16 -41.83 27.92 -4.55
N ARG A 17 -41.17 28.63 -5.47
CA ARG A 17 -40.34 27.97 -6.46
C ARG A 17 -39.26 27.20 -5.70
N THR A 18 -39.44 25.90 -5.55
CA THR A 18 -38.36 24.99 -5.21
C THR A 18 -37.35 25.14 -6.35
N HIS A 19 -36.32 25.96 -6.16
CA HIS A 19 -35.18 25.97 -7.05
C HIS A 19 -34.63 24.56 -7.08
N ALA A 20 -34.69 23.90 -8.22
CA ALA A 20 -34.02 22.64 -8.43
C ALA A 20 -32.54 22.84 -8.08
N LEU A 21 -31.95 21.90 -7.31
CA LEU A 21 -30.54 21.95 -6.97
C LEU A 21 -29.73 21.89 -8.27
N GLU A 22 -28.75 22.77 -8.41
CA GLU A 22 -27.83 22.75 -9.53
C GLU A 22 -26.92 21.54 -9.42
N GLU A 23 -26.80 20.79 -10.52
CA GLU A 23 -25.97 19.59 -10.59
C GLU A 23 -24.48 19.96 -10.58
N THR A 24 -23.66 19.28 -9.74
CA THR A 24 -22.21 19.46 -9.75
C THR A 24 -21.59 19.14 -11.10
N PHE A 25 -22.14 18.11 -11.76
CA PHE A 25 -21.79 17.78 -13.15
C PHE A 25 -23.04 17.85 -14.03
N PRO A 26 -23.14 18.84 -14.92
CA PRO A 26 -24.29 18.96 -15.80
C PRO A 26 -24.41 17.71 -16.70
N PRO A 27 -25.63 17.42 -17.19
CA PRO A 27 -25.85 16.32 -18.13
C PRO A 27 -24.92 16.41 -19.35
N LEU A 28 -24.56 15.25 -19.88
CA LEU A 28 -23.69 15.16 -21.05
C LEU A 28 -24.27 15.91 -22.22
N LYS A 29 -23.51 16.81 -22.85
CA LYS A 29 -23.89 17.52 -24.07
C LYS A 29 -24.13 16.52 -25.20
N GLN A 30 -25.37 16.46 -25.71
CA GLN A 30 -25.79 15.52 -26.76
C GLN A 30 -25.50 14.03 -26.43
N GLY A 31 -25.43 13.64 -25.13
CA GLY A 31 -25.12 12.29 -24.71
C GLY A 31 -23.67 11.84 -24.96
N LYS A 32 -22.75 12.75 -25.30
CA LYS A 32 -21.35 12.45 -25.58
C LYS A 32 -20.55 12.38 -24.27
N ALA A 33 -19.97 11.21 -23.98
CA ALA A 33 -19.09 11.01 -22.81
C ALA A 33 -17.76 11.75 -22.98
N PRO A 34 -17.17 12.26 -21.89
CA PRO A 34 -15.81 12.81 -21.88
C PRO A 34 -14.78 11.79 -22.38
N ARG A 35 -13.81 12.25 -23.17
CA ARG A 35 -12.76 11.42 -23.76
C ARG A 35 -11.35 11.79 -23.29
N SER A 36 -11.22 12.90 -22.58
CA SER A 36 -9.97 13.36 -21.98
C SER A 36 -10.19 13.73 -20.53
N PHE A 37 -9.08 13.89 -19.80
CA PHE A 37 -9.08 14.39 -18.43
C PHE A 37 -9.75 15.77 -18.34
N GLU A 38 -9.42 16.68 -19.25
CA GLU A 38 -9.93 18.05 -19.28
C GLU A 38 -11.45 18.08 -19.51
N GLU A 39 -11.95 17.23 -20.42
CA GLU A 39 -13.40 17.10 -20.64
C GLU A 39 -14.11 16.50 -19.42
N MET A 40 -13.49 15.53 -18.75
CA MET A 40 -14.07 14.87 -17.57
C MET A 40 -14.19 15.80 -16.37
N TRP A 41 -13.17 16.64 -16.15
CA TRP A 41 -13.11 17.59 -15.02
C TRP A 41 -13.60 18.99 -15.41
N GLY A 42 -13.96 19.20 -16.69
CA GLY A 42 -14.37 20.51 -17.20
C GLY A 42 -15.55 21.08 -16.43
N GLY A 43 -15.38 22.30 -15.92
CA GLY A 43 -16.38 23.00 -15.14
C GLY A 43 -16.48 22.59 -13.66
N PHE A 44 -15.70 21.60 -13.19
CA PHE A 44 -15.66 21.27 -11.76
C PHE A 44 -14.80 22.27 -10.99
N ASP A 45 -15.42 23.01 -10.10
CA ASP A 45 -14.75 23.80 -9.07
C ASP A 45 -15.11 23.26 -7.70
N ALA A 46 -14.12 22.71 -6.99
CA ALA A 46 -14.32 22.15 -5.66
C ALA A 46 -14.76 23.18 -4.61
N ARG A 47 -14.67 24.49 -4.89
CA ARG A 47 -15.10 25.59 -4.02
C ARG A 47 -16.48 26.15 -4.34
N ALA A 48 -17.02 25.88 -5.53
CA ALA A 48 -18.24 26.52 -6.03
C ALA A 48 -19.47 26.25 -5.16
N GLU A 49 -19.56 25.05 -4.58
CA GLU A 49 -20.71 24.66 -3.78
C GLU A 49 -20.43 24.77 -2.27
N PRO A 50 -21.41 25.21 -1.45
CA PRO A 50 -21.25 25.20 0.02
C PRO A 50 -21.07 23.76 0.53
N LEU A 51 -20.25 23.59 1.57
CA LEU A 51 -20.02 22.29 2.19
C LEU A 51 -21.19 21.81 3.06
N GLU A 52 -21.99 22.72 3.59
CA GLU A 52 -23.08 22.39 4.52
C GLU A 52 -22.61 21.45 5.63
N THR A 53 -21.47 21.78 6.24
CA THR A 53 -20.80 20.92 7.21
C THR A 53 -21.63 20.75 8.49
N GLU A 54 -21.79 19.49 8.91
CA GLU A 54 -22.42 19.08 10.16
C GLU A 54 -21.37 18.44 11.07
N VAL A 55 -21.39 18.71 12.37
CA VAL A 55 -20.59 18.01 13.38
C VAL A 55 -21.47 16.93 14.00
N LEU A 56 -21.13 15.66 13.79
CA LEU A 56 -21.90 14.50 14.28
C LEU A 56 -21.43 14.05 15.66
N ALA A 57 -20.16 14.27 16.00
CA ALA A 57 -19.57 14.00 17.30
C ALA A 57 -18.30 14.85 17.49
N GLU A 58 -18.00 15.21 18.73
CA GLU A 58 -16.78 15.92 19.10
C GLU A 58 -16.27 15.37 20.44
N TRP A 59 -14.96 15.25 20.57
CA TRP A 59 -14.28 14.90 21.82
C TRP A 59 -12.85 15.43 21.83
N GLU A 60 -12.23 15.39 22.99
CA GLU A 60 -10.81 15.72 23.16
C GLU A 60 -10.04 14.49 23.62
N GLU A 61 -8.85 14.28 23.06
CA GLU A 61 -7.94 13.20 23.43
C GLU A 61 -6.50 13.70 23.33
N GLU A 62 -5.73 13.58 24.40
CA GLU A 62 -4.30 13.93 24.46
C GLU A 62 -3.97 15.35 23.92
N GLY A 63 -4.80 16.35 24.23
CA GLY A 63 -4.61 17.74 23.78
C GLY A 63 -5.04 18.02 22.33
N VAL A 64 -5.73 17.08 21.70
CA VAL A 64 -6.26 17.18 20.34
C VAL A 64 -7.78 17.26 20.37
N VAL A 65 -8.36 18.18 19.62
CA VAL A 65 -9.78 18.23 19.33
C VAL A 65 -10.06 17.32 18.14
N LEU A 66 -11.01 16.41 18.30
CA LEU A 66 -11.39 15.43 17.29
C LEU A 66 -12.89 15.53 17.02
N ARG A 67 -13.26 15.53 15.74
CA ARG A 67 -14.65 15.65 15.28
C ARG A 67 -14.97 14.59 14.26
N VAL A 68 -16.14 13.98 14.37
CA VAL A 68 -16.80 13.33 13.23
C VAL A 68 -17.62 14.39 12.54
N VAL A 69 -17.29 14.67 11.29
CA VAL A 69 -17.98 15.66 10.48
C VAL A 69 -18.64 15.00 9.28
N ARG A 70 -19.68 15.66 8.74
CA ARG A 70 -20.29 15.30 7.47
C ARG A 70 -20.44 16.55 6.63
N TYR A 71 -20.08 16.49 5.36
CA TYR A 71 -20.16 17.63 4.45
C TYR A 71 -20.58 17.22 3.05
N ARG A 72 -21.09 18.19 2.28
CA ARG A 72 -21.55 17.96 0.90
C ARG A 72 -20.37 17.80 -0.06
N VAL A 73 -20.35 16.67 -0.76
CA VAL A 73 -19.41 16.40 -1.86
C VAL A 73 -19.87 17.02 -3.18
N GLY A 74 -21.18 17.01 -3.43
CA GLY A 74 -21.78 17.57 -4.63
C GLY A 74 -23.29 17.36 -4.67
N VAL A 75 -23.90 17.70 -5.79
CA VAL A 75 -25.29 17.39 -6.14
C VAL A 75 -25.28 16.47 -7.33
N PHE A 76 -25.84 15.28 -7.19
CA PHE A 76 -25.86 14.25 -8.22
C PHE A 76 -27.30 13.75 -8.42
N LYS A 77 -27.80 13.86 -9.64
CA LYS A 77 -29.15 13.45 -10.02
C LYS A 77 -30.25 14.07 -9.12
N GLY A 78 -30.10 15.34 -8.79
CA GLY A 78 -31.02 16.11 -7.97
C GLY A 78 -30.89 15.87 -6.47
N HIS A 79 -29.91 15.10 -6.00
CA HIS A 79 -29.69 14.79 -4.58
C HIS A 79 -28.35 15.33 -4.08
N LYS A 80 -28.34 15.90 -2.89
CA LYS A 80 -27.10 16.25 -2.18
C LYS A 80 -26.38 14.99 -1.75
N ALA A 81 -25.13 14.83 -2.19
CA ALA A 81 -24.26 13.75 -1.74
C ALA A 81 -23.45 14.21 -0.54
N MET A 82 -23.79 13.69 0.64
CA MET A 82 -23.07 13.97 1.88
C MET A 82 -22.07 12.86 2.19
N LEU A 83 -20.89 13.22 2.71
CA LEU A 83 -19.86 12.27 3.08
C LEU A 83 -19.27 12.61 4.45
N ALA A 84 -19.11 11.60 5.31
CA ALA A 84 -18.49 11.77 6.61
C ALA A 84 -16.96 11.69 6.51
N ALA A 85 -16.31 12.32 7.50
CA ALA A 85 -14.88 12.27 7.72
C ALA A 85 -14.58 12.43 9.21
N ILE A 86 -13.36 12.12 9.63
CA ILE A 86 -12.86 12.50 10.94
C ILE A 86 -11.89 13.66 10.75
N TYR A 87 -12.10 14.72 11.51
CA TYR A 87 -11.25 15.88 11.53
C TYR A 87 -10.58 16.04 12.88
N GLY A 88 -9.30 16.38 12.92
CA GLY A 88 -8.54 16.56 14.15
C GLY A 88 -7.48 17.65 14.03
N PHE A 89 -7.25 18.39 15.13
CA PHE A 89 -6.26 19.46 15.21
C PHE A 89 -5.82 19.71 16.67
N PRO A 90 -4.62 20.26 16.92
CA PRO A 90 -4.15 20.58 18.27
C PRO A 90 -5.04 21.65 18.92
N LYS A 91 -5.46 21.43 20.16
CA LYS A 91 -6.35 22.35 20.90
C LYS A 91 -5.75 23.74 21.07
N GLU A 92 -4.45 23.83 21.29
CA GLU A 92 -3.71 25.08 21.49
C GLU A 92 -3.78 26.05 20.31
N VAL A 93 -4.00 25.55 19.08
CA VAL A 93 -4.08 26.40 17.88
C VAL A 93 -5.28 27.32 17.93
N VAL A 94 -6.38 26.90 18.57
CA VAL A 94 -7.60 27.70 18.71
C VAL A 94 -7.35 28.99 19.50
N SER A 95 -6.51 28.93 20.54
CA SER A 95 -6.19 30.08 21.41
C SER A 95 -5.04 30.94 20.90
N GLY A 96 -4.18 30.35 20.04
CA GLY A 96 -2.93 30.99 19.60
C GLY A 96 -3.03 31.85 18.33
N GLY A 97 -4.13 31.77 17.58
CA GLY A 97 -4.35 32.53 16.33
C GLY A 97 -3.40 32.19 15.17
N LYS A 98 -2.48 31.22 15.35
CA LYS A 98 -1.54 30.77 14.33
C LYS A 98 -2.14 29.62 13.53
N LYS A 99 -2.27 29.79 12.21
CA LYS A 99 -2.74 28.74 11.32
C LYS A 99 -1.65 27.69 11.08
N ILE A 100 -2.07 26.41 10.99
CA ILE A 100 -1.21 25.25 10.79
C ILE A 100 -1.48 24.58 9.44
N PRO A 101 -0.55 23.76 8.90
CA PRO A 101 -0.79 23.01 7.66
C PRO A 101 -1.92 22.01 7.81
N GLY A 102 -2.60 21.71 6.68
CA GLY A 102 -3.69 20.76 6.61
C GLY A 102 -3.34 19.51 5.80
N LEU A 103 -3.75 18.32 6.28
CA LEU A 103 -3.54 17.04 5.60
C LEU A 103 -4.87 16.33 5.29
N VAL A 104 -5.06 15.90 4.05
CA VAL A 104 -6.10 14.94 3.68
C VAL A 104 -5.50 13.54 3.69
N GLN A 105 -6.01 12.69 4.56
CA GLN A 105 -5.67 11.27 4.62
C GLN A 105 -6.76 10.44 3.93
N ILE A 106 -6.34 9.53 3.04
CA ILE A 106 -7.23 8.67 2.28
C ILE A 106 -6.88 7.21 2.55
N HIS A 107 -7.78 6.50 3.22
CA HIS A 107 -7.55 5.10 3.60
C HIS A 107 -7.59 4.15 2.41
N GLY A 108 -7.00 2.96 2.55
CA GLY A 108 -7.02 1.89 1.56
C GLY A 108 -8.35 1.16 1.45
N GLY A 109 -8.51 0.34 0.43
CA GLY A 109 -9.62 -0.59 0.30
C GLY A 109 -9.67 -1.54 1.51
N GLY A 110 -10.86 -1.86 2.01
CA GLY A 110 -10.99 -2.68 3.22
C GLY A 110 -10.76 -1.95 4.55
N GLN A 111 -10.22 -0.73 4.55
CA GLN A 111 -9.97 0.12 5.72
C GLN A 111 -11.12 1.12 5.98
N SER A 112 -10.94 2.09 6.85
CA SER A 112 -11.93 3.11 7.24
C SER A 112 -11.25 4.46 7.49
N ALA A 113 -11.99 5.56 7.46
CA ALA A 113 -11.55 6.79 8.12
C ALA A 113 -11.30 6.50 9.60
N HIS A 114 -10.19 6.98 10.17
CA HIS A 114 -9.77 6.55 11.50
C HIS A 114 -9.23 7.71 12.34
N TYR A 115 -9.77 7.87 13.57
CA TYR A 115 -9.43 8.98 14.45
C TYR A 115 -7.96 9.01 14.89
N ARG A 116 -7.31 7.84 15.05
CA ARG A 116 -5.90 7.77 15.45
C ARG A 116 -4.96 8.44 14.45
N VAL A 117 -5.30 8.41 13.18
CA VAL A 117 -4.54 9.12 12.16
C VAL A 117 -4.59 10.63 12.43
N CYS A 118 -5.78 11.17 12.66
CA CYS A 118 -5.96 12.58 12.96
C CYS A 118 -5.30 12.97 14.29
N LEU A 119 -5.39 12.11 15.32
CA LEU A 119 -4.72 12.30 16.60
C LEU A 119 -3.20 12.41 16.45
N LEU A 120 -2.57 11.47 15.74
CA LEU A 120 -1.12 11.44 15.58
C LEU A 120 -0.60 12.57 14.68
N ASN A 121 -1.34 12.94 13.63
CA ASN A 121 -1.01 14.10 12.81
C ASN A 121 -1.11 15.41 13.60
N ALA A 122 -2.14 15.55 14.44
CA ALA A 122 -2.31 16.73 15.28
C ALA A 122 -1.17 16.89 16.29
N LYS A 123 -0.70 15.81 16.89
CA LYS A 123 0.50 15.81 17.75
C LYS A 123 1.78 16.29 17.04
N ARG A 124 1.80 16.24 15.72
CA ARG A 124 2.90 16.75 14.89
C ARG A 124 2.65 18.18 14.37
N GLY A 125 1.58 18.83 14.82
CA GLY A 125 1.25 20.20 14.43
C GLY A 125 0.51 20.32 13.10
N TYR A 126 -0.20 19.28 12.67
CA TYR A 126 -1.06 19.31 11.49
C TYR A 126 -2.54 19.27 11.88
N ALA A 127 -3.37 20.03 11.21
CA ALA A 127 -4.79 19.70 11.12
C ALA A 127 -4.98 18.62 10.07
N SER A 128 -5.80 17.61 10.33
CA SER A 128 -6.00 16.55 9.33
C SER A 128 -7.43 16.06 9.25
N VAL A 129 -7.84 15.70 8.03
CA VAL A 129 -9.12 15.07 7.74
C VAL A 129 -8.89 13.66 7.17
N SER A 130 -9.48 12.65 7.82
CA SER A 130 -9.51 11.27 7.35
C SER A 130 -10.85 11.00 6.70
N LEU A 131 -10.85 10.74 5.39
CA LEU A 131 -12.03 10.70 4.53
C LEU A 131 -12.70 9.33 4.51
N ALA A 132 -13.99 9.23 4.83
CA ALA A 132 -14.76 7.98 4.79
C ALA A 132 -15.31 7.64 3.38
N TRP A 133 -14.45 7.70 2.36
CA TRP A 133 -14.86 7.51 0.95
C TRP A 133 -15.53 6.15 0.67
N ALA A 134 -15.24 5.12 1.46
CA ALA A 134 -15.88 3.80 1.38
C ALA A 134 -17.04 3.64 2.38
N GLY A 135 -17.58 4.71 2.92
CA GLY A 135 -18.71 4.70 3.87
C GLY A 135 -18.36 4.18 5.26
N ARG A 136 -17.10 3.90 5.56
CA ARG A 136 -16.66 3.34 6.84
C ARG A 136 -15.86 4.33 7.65
N LEU A 137 -16.10 4.34 8.96
CA LEU A 137 -15.51 5.29 9.89
C LEU A 137 -15.30 4.64 11.26
N SER A 138 -14.19 4.92 11.92
CA SER A 138 -13.85 4.42 13.24
C SER A 138 -13.44 5.55 14.17
N ALA A 139 -14.35 5.90 15.07
CA ALA A 139 -14.14 6.83 16.18
C ALA A 139 -14.73 6.22 17.47
N PRO A 140 -14.29 6.62 18.67
CA PRO A 140 -14.73 6.00 19.93
C PRO A 140 -16.24 5.99 20.13
N SER A 141 -16.93 7.08 19.77
CA SER A 141 -18.39 7.24 19.95
C SER A 141 -19.19 7.10 18.65
N TYR A 142 -18.53 6.95 17.50
CA TYR A 142 -19.17 6.90 16.19
C TYR A 142 -18.46 5.91 15.27
N HIS A 143 -18.96 4.68 15.26
CA HIS A 143 -18.37 3.61 14.44
C HIS A 143 -19.33 3.15 13.35
N VAL A 144 -18.80 3.05 12.12
CA VAL A 144 -19.52 2.51 10.95
C VAL A 144 -18.64 1.45 10.28
N GLY A 145 -18.94 0.19 10.56
CA GLY A 145 -18.26 -0.95 9.97
C GLY A 145 -18.92 -1.39 8.65
N ARG A 146 -18.37 -2.45 8.07
CA ARG A 146 -18.85 -3.03 6.81
C ARG A 146 -20.34 -3.44 6.87
N GLU A 147 -20.78 -3.98 7.99
CA GLU A 147 -22.16 -4.43 8.14
C GLU A 147 -23.16 -3.26 8.17
N ALA A 148 -22.78 -2.12 8.77
CA ALA A 148 -23.60 -0.93 8.74
C ALA A 148 -23.71 -0.32 7.33
N VAL A 149 -22.63 -0.36 6.53
CA VAL A 149 -22.66 0.05 5.12
C VAL A 149 -23.59 -0.83 4.30
N LYS A 150 -23.66 -2.13 4.56
CA LYS A 150 -24.61 -3.04 3.90
C LYS A 150 -26.07 -2.66 4.16
N LEU A 151 -26.40 -2.14 5.35
CA LEU A 151 -27.77 -1.71 5.67
C LEU A 151 -28.24 -0.61 4.71
N TYR A 152 -27.36 0.33 4.37
CA TYR A 152 -27.64 1.35 3.37
C TYR A 152 -27.95 0.73 2.00
N TRP A 153 -27.12 -0.21 1.54
CA TRP A 153 -27.30 -0.87 0.25
C TRP A 153 -28.53 -1.75 0.18
N GLU A 154 -28.99 -2.28 1.32
CA GLU A 154 -30.18 -3.10 1.45
C GLU A 154 -31.46 -2.25 1.67
N GLY A 155 -31.32 -0.92 1.78
CA GLY A 155 -32.43 0.00 2.07
C GLY A 155 -32.95 -0.09 3.50
N LYS A 156 -32.19 -0.69 4.42
CA LYS A 156 -32.54 -0.88 5.84
C LYS A 156 -32.09 0.31 6.69
N THR A 157 -32.52 1.50 6.35
CA THR A 157 -32.10 2.75 7.04
C THR A 157 -32.76 2.97 8.38
N ASP A 158 -33.82 2.22 8.70
CA ASP A 158 -34.50 2.25 10.01
C ASP A 158 -33.83 1.33 11.05
N ASP A 159 -32.84 0.51 10.66
CA ASP A 159 -32.10 -0.34 11.58
C ASP A 159 -31.30 0.53 12.57
N PRO A 160 -31.40 0.31 13.91
CA PRO A 160 -30.73 1.12 14.92
C PRO A 160 -29.20 1.12 14.82
N ARG A 161 -28.60 0.18 14.09
CA ARG A 161 -27.16 0.13 13.79
C ARG A 161 -26.78 1.00 12.61
N TYR A 162 -27.76 1.47 11.82
CA TYR A 162 -27.51 2.33 10.68
C TYR A 162 -26.92 3.68 11.13
N ARG A 163 -25.84 4.09 10.46
CA ARG A 163 -25.18 5.39 10.61
C ARG A 163 -24.94 5.98 9.24
N VAL A 164 -25.30 7.23 9.03
CA VAL A 164 -25.12 7.90 7.74
C VAL A 164 -23.69 8.42 7.63
N THR A 165 -22.87 7.73 6.85
CA THR A 165 -21.51 8.19 6.45
C THR A 165 -21.42 8.57 4.99
N THR A 166 -22.34 8.07 4.16
CA THR A 166 -22.55 8.47 2.78
C THR A 166 -24.00 8.23 2.39
N ASP A 167 -24.61 9.12 1.64
CA ASP A 167 -25.95 8.99 1.11
C ASP A 167 -25.99 8.90 -0.43
N TRP A 168 -24.81 8.80 -1.04
CA TRP A 168 -24.66 8.49 -2.45
C TRP A 168 -23.91 7.17 -2.65
N GLY A 169 -24.63 6.17 -3.11
CA GLY A 169 -24.16 4.80 -3.17
C GLY A 169 -22.95 4.52 -4.07
N VAL A 170 -22.65 5.37 -5.02
CA VAL A 170 -21.50 5.20 -5.93
C VAL A 170 -20.17 5.33 -5.19
N LEU A 171 -20.12 6.08 -4.09
CA LEU A 171 -18.91 6.26 -3.29
C LEU A 171 -18.44 4.97 -2.60
N ASP A 172 -19.31 3.97 -2.44
CA ASP A 172 -18.93 2.66 -1.89
C ASP A 172 -19.17 1.49 -2.87
N ALA A 173 -18.98 1.70 -4.14
CA ALA A 173 -19.13 0.65 -5.17
C ALA A 173 -18.23 -0.57 -4.92
N TYR A 174 -17.09 -0.38 -4.27
CA TYR A 174 -16.14 -1.46 -3.96
C TYR A 174 -16.72 -2.53 -3.03
N HIS A 175 -17.51 -2.14 -2.03
CA HIS A 175 -18.06 -3.08 -1.05
C HIS A 175 -19.45 -3.61 -1.41
N ALA A 176 -20.05 -3.09 -2.46
CA ALA A 176 -21.37 -3.49 -2.92
C ALA A 176 -21.41 -3.96 -4.39
N PRO A 177 -20.42 -4.73 -4.88
CA PRO A 177 -20.37 -5.13 -6.29
C PRO A 177 -21.57 -6.00 -6.69
N GLY A 178 -22.14 -6.78 -5.79
CA GLY A 178 -23.33 -7.57 -6.05
C GLY A 178 -24.58 -6.73 -6.30
N ARG A 179 -24.68 -5.54 -5.71
CA ARG A 179 -25.76 -4.58 -5.94
C ARG A 179 -25.48 -3.66 -7.12
N ASN A 180 -24.22 -3.28 -7.29
CA ASN A 180 -23.77 -2.27 -8.25
C ASN A 180 -22.72 -2.82 -9.24
N PRO A 181 -23.02 -3.87 -10.01
CA PRO A 181 -22.01 -4.52 -10.86
C PRO A 181 -21.46 -3.59 -11.96
N GLY A 182 -22.21 -2.56 -12.37
CA GLY A 182 -21.77 -1.56 -13.35
C GLY A 182 -20.97 -0.41 -12.77
N SER A 183 -20.90 -0.24 -11.45
CA SER A 183 -20.22 0.87 -10.78
C SER A 183 -18.95 0.47 -10.03
N ALA A 184 -18.41 -0.75 -10.26
CA ALA A 184 -17.09 -1.14 -9.77
C ALA A 184 -16.05 -0.07 -10.17
N PHE A 185 -15.06 0.20 -9.32
CA PHE A 185 -14.12 1.32 -9.46
C PHE A 185 -13.57 1.51 -10.87
N PRO A 186 -13.04 0.49 -11.55
CA PRO A 186 -12.49 0.64 -12.90
C PRO A 186 -13.55 0.64 -14.00
N SER A 187 -14.85 0.43 -13.69
CA SER A 187 -15.89 0.34 -14.71
C SER A 187 -16.39 1.73 -15.12
N VAL A 188 -16.59 1.93 -16.42
CA VAL A 188 -17.23 3.11 -17.02
C VAL A 188 -18.64 2.80 -17.53
N LYS A 189 -19.14 1.59 -17.33
CA LYS A 189 -20.47 1.15 -17.79
C LYS A 189 -21.59 1.83 -17.00
N PRO A 190 -22.71 2.15 -17.65
CA PRO A 190 -23.85 2.76 -16.98
C PRO A 190 -24.58 1.74 -16.09
N ALA A 191 -25.13 2.25 -14.97
CA ALA A 191 -26.01 1.53 -14.05
C ALA A 191 -27.05 2.51 -13.49
N PRO A 192 -28.15 2.07 -12.83
CA PRO A 192 -29.18 2.96 -12.32
C PRO A 192 -28.71 4.10 -11.41
N TRP A 193 -27.62 3.88 -10.69
CA TRP A 193 -27.01 4.82 -9.74
C TRP A 193 -25.81 5.59 -10.31
N THR A 194 -25.33 5.29 -11.52
CA THR A 194 -24.24 6.06 -12.14
C THR A 194 -24.70 7.43 -12.62
N LEU A 195 -23.77 8.36 -12.80
CA LEU A 195 -24.09 9.71 -13.24
C LEU A 195 -24.66 9.73 -14.66
N ASP A 196 -24.00 9.03 -15.58
CA ASP A 196 -24.34 9.04 -16.99
C ASP A 196 -25.08 7.77 -17.43
N LYS A 197 -26.04 7.91 -18.35
CA LYS A 197 -26.81 6.79 -18.92
C LYS A 197 -26.07 6.04 -20.03
N VAL A 198 -24.88 6.50 -20.40
CA VAL A 198 -24.01 5.90 -21.42
C VAL A 198 -22.67 5.51 -20.76
N GLU A 199 -21.85 4.73 -21.44
CA GLU A 199 -20.47 4.49 -20.99
C GLU A 199 -19.73 5.82 -20.88
N SER A 200 -19.24 6.11 -19.67
CA SER A 200 -18.60 7.38 -19.34
C SER A 200 -17.59 7.22 -18.22
N PRO A 201 -16.43 7.88 -18.24
CA PRO A 201 -15.49 7.85 -17.14
C PRO A 201 -16.08 8.40 -15.83
N ARG A 202 -17.10 9.28 -15.92
CA ARG A 202 -17.80 9.80 -14.73
C ARG A 202 -18.64 8.74 -14.01
N ASN A 203 -18.87 7.57 -14.62
CA ASN A 203 -19.54 6.44 -13.99
C ASN A 203 -18.61 5.62 -13.08
N SER A 204 -17.31 5.78 -13.22
CA SER A 204 -16.33 5.08 -12.38
C SER A 204 -16.36 5.59 -10.94
N GLY A 205 -16.36 4.70 -9.97
CA GLY A 205 -16.25 5.06 -8.56
C GLY A 205 -14.97 5.86 -8.25
N TRP A 206 -13.89 5.66 -8.99
CA TRP A 206 -12.67 6.46 -8.86
C TRP A 206 -12.91 7.95 -9.07
N PHE A 207 -13.72 8.31 -10.07
CA PHE A 207 -14.02 9.72 -10.34
C PHE A 207 -14.69 10.41 -9.16
N LEU A 208 -15.78 9.83 -8.65
CA LEU A 208 -16.51 10.44 -7.53
C LEU A 208 -15.72 10.42 -6.21
N CYS A 209 -14.91 9.38 -5.98
CA CYS A 209 -14.01 9.38 -4.83
C CYS A 209 -12.92 10.45 -4.95
N ALA A 210 -12.41 10.73 -6.15
CA ALA A 210 -11.47 11.82 -6.38
C ALA A 210 -12.14 13.22 -6.21
N VAL A 211 -13.40 13.37 -6.63
CA VAL A 211 -14.21 14.57 -6.31
C VAL A 211 -14.29 14.74 -4.79
N ALA A 212 -14.62 13.68 -4.05
CA ALA A 212 -14.69 13.72 -2.60
C ALA A 212 -13.35 14.14 -1.96
N ALA A 213 -12.21 13.62 -2.45
CA ALA A 213 -10.88 14.01 -1.98
C ALA A 213 -10.57 15.50 -2.22
N ARG A 214 -10.93 16.04 -3.39
CA ARG A 214 -10.77 17.48 -3.67
C ARG A 214 -11.71 18.35 -2.83
N ARG A 215 -12.91 17.87 -2.50
CA ARG A 215 -13.82 18.53 -1.56
C ARG A 215 -13.29 18.51 -0.13
N ALA A 216 -12.54 17.47 0.25
CA ALA A 216 -11.84 17.43 1.55
C ALA A 216 -10.77 18.54 1.67
N LEU A 217 -10.08 18.88 0.56
CA LEU A 217 -9.20 20.06 0.52
C LEU A 217 -9.97 21.36 0.79
N THR A 218 -11.16 21.49 0.21
CA THR A 218 -12.03 22.66 0.47
C THR A 218 -12.51 22.70 1.91
N PHE A 219 -12.83 21.54 2.50
CA PHE A 219 -13.17 21.45 3.91
C PHE A 219 -12.03 21.98 4.79
N LEU A 220 -10.79 21.51 4.57
CA LEU A 220 -9.62 21.98 5.32
C LEU A 220 -9.37 23.48 5.11
N GLU A 221 -9.44 23.96 3.89
CA GLU A 221 -9.21 25.37 3.55
C GLU A 221 -10.18 26.32 4.27
N GLN A 222 -11.40 25.86 4.59
CA GLN A 222 -12.41 26.64 5.31
C GLN A 222 -12.30 26.56 6.83
N GLN A 223 -11.42 25.71 7.38
CA GLN A 223 -11.26 25.64 8.83
C GLN A 223 -10.43 26.83 9.36
N PRO A 224 -10.84 27.47 10.45
CA PRO A 224 -10.18 28.68 10.95
C PRO A 224 -8.73 28.45 11.39
N GLU A 225 -8.40 27.25 11.86
CA GLU A 225 -7.07 26.83 12.30
C GLU A 225 -6.14 26.42 11.16
N VAL A 226 -6.64 26.23 9.93
CA VAL A 226 -5.86 25.71 8.80
C VAL A 226 -5.32 26.83 7.92
N ASP A 227 -4.04 26.73 7.55
CA ASP A 227 -3.44 27.50 6.47
C ASP A 227 -3.73 26.84 5.13
N GLY A 228 -4.70 27.38 4.40
CA GLY A 228 -5.10 26.85 3.09
C GLY A 228 -4.02 26.90 2.00
N GLN A 229 -2.88 27.58 2.25
CA GLN A 229 -1.72 27.58 1.34
C GLN A 229 -0.74 26.44 1.63
N ARG A 230 -0.95 25.66 2.69
CA ARG A 230 -0.08 24.55 3.10
C ARG A 230 -0.89 23.26 3.28
N LEU A 231 -1.44 22.75 2.16
CA LEU A 231 -2.24 21.52 2.14
C LEU A 231 -1.46 20.35 1.54
N GLY A 232 -1.56 19.19 2.18
CA GLY A 232 -0.98 17.95 1.71
C GLY A 232 -2.04 16.85 1.56
N VAL A 233 -1.73 15.84 0.72
CA VAL A 233 -2.59 14.66 0.52
C VAL A 233 -1.75 13.40 0.61
N TYR A 234 -2.22 12.39 1.33
CA TYR A 234 -1.58 11.08 1.37
C TYR A 234 -2.58 9.95 1.57
N GLY A 235 -2.17 8.76 1.18
CA GLY A 235 -3.03 7.61 1.35
C GLY A 235 -2.38 6.31 0.91
N HIS A 236 -2.98 5.20 1.32
CA HIS A 236 -2.46 3.87 1.11
C HIS A 236 -3.33 3.06 0.15
N SER A 237 -2.73 2.26 -0.75
CA SER A 237 -3.44 1.35 -1.64
C SER A 237 -4.42 2.10 -2.56
N MET A 238 -5.71 1.80 -2.49
CA MET A 238 -6.75 2.58 -3.18
C MET A 238 -6.69 4.07 -2.79
N GLY A 239 -6.34 4.38 -1.54
CA GLY A 239 -6.06 5.75 -1.10
C GLY A 239 -4.82 6.35 -1.76
N GLY A 240 -3.81 5.54 -2.09
CA GLY A 240 -2.65 5.95 -2.89
C GLY A 240 -3.04 6.41 -4.30
N LYS A 241 -3.91 5.63 -4.97
CA LYS A 241 -4.48 6.05 -6.26
C LYS A 241 -5.27 7.36 -6.14
N LEU A 242 -6.13 7.47 -5.14
CA LEU A 242 -6.90 8.70 -4.90
C LEU A 242 -6.00 9.88 -4.52
N THR A 243 -4.87 9.64 -3.84
CA THR A 243 -3.84 10.66 -3.59
C THR A 243 -3.30 11.22 -4.91
N VAL A 244 -2.90 10.35 -5.85
CA VAL A 244 -2.43 10.77 -7.18
C VAL A 244 -3.50 11.56 -7.93
N MET A 245 -4.76 11.09 -7.93
CA MET A 245 -5.87 11.79 -8.57
C MET A 245 -6.21 13.16 -7.92
N ALA A 246 -6.06 13.27 -6.60
CA ALA A 246 -6.28 14.53 -5.89
C ALA A 246 -5.12 15.51 -6.04
N SER A 247 -3.89 15.02 -6.20
CA SER A 247 -2.66 15.84 -6.29
C SER A 247 -2.55 16.67 -7.57
N VAL A 248 -3.46 16.47 -8.54
CA VAL A 248 -3.62 17.36 -9.71
C VAL A 248 -4.23 18.71 -9.30
N ASP A 249 -4.88 18.81 -8.15
CA ASP A 249 -5.42 20.06 -7.62
C ASP A 249 -4.27 20.98 -7.17
N SER A 250 -4.22 22.20 -7.70
CA SER A 250 -3.13 23.16 -7.45
C SER A 250 -2.98 23.61 -5.97
N ARG A 251 -3.99 23.33 -5.15
CA ARG A 251 -3.94 23.56 -3.68
C ARG A 251 -3.03 22.59 -2.96
N VAL A 252 -2.78 21.41 -3.54
CA VAL A 252 -1.87 20.41 -2.97
C VAL A 252 -0.43 20.90 -3.11
N LYS A 253 0.27 21.03 -2.00
CA LYS A 253 1.67 21.48 -1.94
C LYS A 253 2.65 20.36 -1.66
N ALA A 254 2.17 19.20 -1.20
CA ALA A 254 2.94 17.98 -1.07
C ALA A 254 2.02 16.75 -1.13
N ALA A 255 2.51 15.68 -1.76
CA ALA A 255 1.77 14.43 -1.91
C ALA A 255 2.61 13.22 -1.50
N ALA A 256 1.96 12.20 -0.90
CA ALA A 256 2.61 10.97 -0.52
C ALA A 256 1.71 9.74 -0.80
N PRO A 257 1.60 9.30 -2.06
CA PRO A 257 0.91 8.05 -2.39
C PRO A 257 1.75 6.85 -1.94
N SER A 258 1.09 5.90 -1.29
CA SER A 258 1.68 4.63 -0.86
C SER A 258 0.96 3.46 -1.50
N CYS A 259 1.71 2.48 -2.00
CA CYS A 259 1.20 1.21 -2.51
C CYS A 259 0.09 1.36 -3.56
N GLY A 260 0.13 2.40 -4.38
CA GLY A 260 -0.89 2.64 -5.42
C GLY A 260 -0.70 3.96 -6.16
N GLY A 261 -1.47 4.14 -7.25
CA GLY A 261 -1.46 5.36 -8.06
C GLY A 261 -0.41 5.40 -9.16
N ILE A 262 0.27 4.29 -9.44
CA ILE A 262 1.32 4.20 -10.46
C ILE A 262 1.14 3.05 -11.46
N SER A 263 0.26 2.10 -11.19
CA SER A 263 0.20 0.83 -11.94
C SER A 263 -1.12 0.58 -12.66
N ASP A 264 -2.12 1.46 -12.53
CA ASP A 264 -3.44 1.32 -13.14
C ASP A 264 -3.52 2.13 -14.45
N ARG A 265 -2.80 1.66 -15.49
CA ARG A 265 -2.72 2.27 -16.83
C ARG A 265 -3.49 1.45 -17.86
N ASP A 266 -3.37 0.12 -17.77
CA ASP A 266 -3.79 -0.85 -18.77
C ASP A 266 -5.20 -1.38 -18.49
N ASN A 267 -6.19 -0.49 -18.47
CA ASN A 267 -7.60 -0.91 -18.41
C ASN A 267 -8.08 -1.40 -19.79
N SER A 268 -8.96 -2.39 -19.83
CA SER A 268 -9.56 -2.90 -21.07
C SER A 268 -10.40 -1.85 -21.82
N HIS A 269 -10.92 -0.83 -21.10
CA HIS A 269 -11.80 0.19 -21.68
C HIS A 269 -11.04 1.43 -22.09
N ALA A 270 -11.15 1.84 -23.36
CA ALA A 270 -10.42 2.97 -23.92
C ALA A 270 -10.70 4.30 -23.20
N LEU A 271 -11.95 4.58 -22.83
CA LEU A 271 -12.30 5.80 -22.08
C LEU A 271 -11.59 5.86 -20.72
N TYR A 272 -11.48 4.73 -20.02
CA TYR A 272 -10.77 4.69 -18.75
C TYR A 272 -9.29 5.07 -18.94
N ARG A 273 -8.61 4.45 -19.91
CA ARG A 273 -7.18 4.70 -20.16
C ARG A 273 -6.85 6.15 -20.46
N THR A 274 -7.76 6.89 -21.14
CA THR A 274 -7.54 8.30 -21.52
C THR A 274 -8.03 9.32 -20.49
N THR A 275 -8.67 8.86 -19.40
CA THR A 275 -9.30 9.77 -18.41
C THR A 275 -8.93 9.48 -16.97
N LEU A 276 -8.83 8.21 -16.58
CA LEU A 276 -8.69 7.74 -15.20
C LEU A 276 -7.45 6.89 -14.94
N GLY A 277 -6.71 6.50 -15.99
CA GLY A 277 -5.44 5.79 -15.87
C GLY A 277 -4.45 6.60 -15.02
N ASP A 278 -3.57 5.93 -14.29
CA ASP A 278 -2.64 6.61 -13.38
C ASP A 278 -1.74 7.60 -14.10
N ASN A 279 -1.22 7.24 -15.29
CA ASN A 279 -0.43 8.14 -16.13
C ASN A 279 -1.15 9.47 -16.43
N VAL A 280 -2.47 9.42 -16.65
CA VAL A 280 -3.28 10.62 -16.97
C VAL A 280 -3.25 11.64 -15.83
N SER A 281 -3.26 11.18 -14.58
CA SER A 281 -3.11 12.06 -13.41
C SER A 281 -1.65 12.44 -13.17
N LEU A 282 -0.71 11.49 -13.27
CA LEU A 282 0.72 11.70 -13.05
C LEU A 282 1.28 12.81 -13.95
N GLU A 283 0.95 12.83 -15.25
CA GLU A 283 1.36 13.86 -16.20
C GLU A 283 0.94 15.29 -15.80
N ARG A 284 0.04 15.43 -14.82
CA ARG A 284 -0.51 16.72 -14.37
C ARG A 284 -0.04 17.14 -12.99
N ILE A 285 0.68 16.27 -12.27
CA ILE A 285 1.18 16.55 -10.93
C ILE A 285 2.38 17.49 -11.01
N SER A 286 2.27 18.64 -10.36
CA SER A 286 3.35 19.65 -10.27
C SER A 286 3.86 19.88 -8.85
N CYS A 287 3.15 19.37 -7.84
CA CYS A 287 3.60 19.49 -6.44
C CYS A 287 4.73 18.48 -6.15
N PRO A 288 5.56 18.73 -5.13
CA PRO A 288 6.47 17.75 -4.56
C PRO A 288 5.76 16.45 -4.19
N ILE A 289 6.37 15.29 -4.50
CA ILE A 289 5.75 13.99 -4.30
C ILE A 289 6.76 12.91 -3.85
N ILE A 290 6.39 12.13 -2.81
CA ILE A 290 7.15 10.95 -2.40
C ILE A 290 6.32 9.70 -2.63
N PHE A 291 6.89 8.72 -3.35
CA PHE A 291 6.24 7.44 -3.60
C PHE A 291 6.77 6.39 -2.64
N LEU A 292 5.88 5.71 -1.94
CA LEU A 292 6.21 4.57 -1.10
C LEU A 292 5.68 3.30 -1.78
N SER A 293 6.60 2.50 -2.34
CA SER A 293 6.25 1.32 -3.14
C SER A 293 7.14 0.15 -2.74
N PRO A 294 6.69 -0.72 -1.81
CA PRO A 294 7.42 -1.93 -1.47
C PRO A 294 7.81 -2.73 -2.71
N ALA A 295 9.00 -3.33 -2.70
CA ALA A 295 9.58 -3.96 -3.89
C ALA A 295 8.72 -5.11 -4.48
N ASN A 296 7.84 -5.70 -3.68
CA ASN A 296 6.91 -6.75 -4.08
C ASN A 296 5.44 -6.31 -4.04
N ASP A 297 5.16 -5.00 -4.02
CA ASP A 297 3.78 -4.53 -4.03
C ASP A 297 3.04 -4.93 -5.31
N PHE A 298 1.81 -5.45 -5.15
CA PHE A 298 0.99 -5.89 -6.28
C PHE A 298 0.24 -4.72 -6.95
N HIS A 299 0.01 -3.63 -6.21
CA HIS A 299 -0.83 -2.51 -6.66
C HIS A 299 -0.01 -1.25 -6.97
N GLY A 300 1.05 -0.96 -6.19
CA GLY A 300 2.05 0.08 -6.46
C GLY A 300 3.36 -0.58 -6.93
N ARG A 301 3.36 -1.18 -8.14
CA ARG A 301 4.46 -2.05 -8.57
C ARG A 301 5.74 -1.28 -8.85
N ILE A 302 6.85 -1.72 -8.27
CA ILE A 302 8.17 -1.11 -8.48
C ILE A 302 8.55 -1.02 -9.97
N GLY A 303 8.07 -1.96 -10.79
CA GLY A 303 8.28 -1.95 -12.24
C GLY A 303 7.70 -0.73 -12.93
N ASP A 304 6.59 -0.19 -12.44
CA ASP A 304 5.89 0.97 -13.00
C ASP A 304 6.35 2.30 -12.36
N LEU A 305 7.05 2.25 -11.23
CA LEU A 305 7.52 3.43 -10.51
C LEU A 305 8.52 4.25 -11.33
N HIS A 306 9.37 3.57 -12.12
CA HIS A 306 10.29 4.24 -13.03
C HIS A 306 9.55 5.08 -14.07
N ASP A 307 8.48 4.56 -14.65
CA ASP A 307 7.68 5.29 -15.64
C ASP A 307 6.93 6.46 -14.96
N ALA A 308 6.41 6.25 -13.75
CA ALA A 308 5.70 7.26 -12.98
C ALA A 308 6.56 8.52 -12.72
N VAL A 309 7.84 8.36 -12.33
CA VAL A 309 8.73 9.52 -12.10
C VAL A 309 9.14 10.24 -13.38
N GLN A 310 9.04 9.58 -14.53
CA GLN A 310 9.25 10.22 -15.84
C GLN A 310 8.03 11.00 -16.32
N GLU A 311 6.83 10.64 -15.90
CA GLU A 311 5.57 11.25 -16.30
C GLU A 311 5.25 12.53 -15.52
N ILE A 312 5.61 12.61 -14.24
CA ILE A 312 5.29 13.76 -13.39
C ILE A 312 6.01 15.04 -13.84
N LYS A 313 5.34 16.18 -13.71
CA LYS A 313 5.93 17.50 -13.99
C LYS A 313 6.83 18.00 -12.86
N SER A 314 6.57 17.55 -11.64
CA SER A 314 7.39 17.90 -10.49
C SER A 314 8.79 17.32 -10.66
N ARG A 315 9.80 18.16 -10.35
CA ARG A 315 11.20 17.71 -10.29
C ARG A 315 11.64 17.38 -8.86
N ASP A 316 10.78 17.67 -7.89
CA ASP A 316 11.01 17.36 -6.49
C ASP A 316 10.19 16.11 -6.13
N TRP A 317 10.87 14.98 -6.21
CA TRP A 317 10.31 13.67 -5.87
C TRP A 317 11.31 12.81 -5.13
N ARG A 318 10.80 11.89 -4.32
CA ARG A 318 11.59 10.86 -3.63
C ARG A 318 10.89 9.51 -3.77
N LEU A 319 11.69 8.46 -3.63
CA LEU A 319 11.23 7.06 -3.69
C LEU A 319 11.61 6.33 -2.42
N VAL A 320 10.73 5.43 -1.98
CA VAL A 320 10.98 4.52 -0.87
C VAL A 320 10.50 3.13 -1.26
N CYS A 321 11.40 2.15 -1.30
CA CYS A 321 11.13 0.77 -1.68
C CYS A 321 11.63 -0.17 -0.59
N SER A 322 10.74 -0.69 0.27
CA SER A 322 11.13 -1.71 1.24
C SER A 322 11.34 -3.07 0.56
N PRO A 323 12.49 -3.73 0.77
CA PRO A 323 12.81 -5.00 0.12
C PRO A 323 11.88 -6.12 0.60
N HIS A 324 11.52 -7.04 -0.31
CA HIS A 324 10.67 -8.21 -0.09
C HIS A 324 9.25 -7.96 0.41
N HIS A 325 8.96 -6.75 0.93
CA HIS A 325 7.62 -6.42 1.41
C HIS A 325 6.63 -6.32 0.24
N ASN A 326 5.42 -6.82 0.48
CA ASN A 326 4.25 -6.58 -0.33
C ASN A 326 3.41 -5.51 0.38
N HIS A 327 2.55 -4.86 -0.15
CA HIS A 327 1.44 -3.98 0.27
C HIS A 327 1.49 -3.36 1.70
N GLN A 328 2.65 -3.29 2.32
CA GLN A 328 2.92 -2.66 3.61
C GLN A 328 4.43 -2.43 3.77
N ASP A 329 4.80 -1.28 4.32
CA ASP A 329 6.18 -0.90 4.61
C ASP A 329 6.56 -1.14 6.08
N SER A 330 7.84 -1.02 6.36
CA SER A 330 8.38 -0.92 7.71
C SER A 330 8.42 0.53 8.20
N ALA A 331 8.56 0.74 9.52
CA ALA A 331 8.50 2.07 10.12
C ALA A 331 9.53 3.07 9.54
N HIS A 332 10.77 2.61 9.27
CA HIS A 332 11.82 3.46 8.68
C HIS A 332 11.57 3.81 7.20
N CYS A 333 10.66 3.10 6.54
CA CYS A 333 10.16 3.47 5.22
C CYS A 333 8.92 4.36 5.32
N GLU A 334 7.90 3.99 6.12
CA GLU A 334 6.66 4.76 6.28
C GLU A 334 6.88 6.18 6.78
N VAL A 335 7.91 6.41 7.61
CA VAL A 335 8.25 7.74 8.17
C VAL A 335 8.54 8.77 7.09
N GLY A 336 8.97 8.34 5.91
CA GLY A 336 9.17 9.19 4.75
C GLY A 336 7.94 10.08 4.45
N THR A 337 6.73 9.57 4.66
CA THR A 337 5.48 10.34 4.49
C THR A 337 5.43 11.57 5.40
N MET A 338 5.71 11.40 6.70
CA MET A 338 5.64 12.52 7.66
C MET A 338 6.79 13.50 7.44
N LEU A 339 8.00 13.01 7.21
CA LEU A 339 9.16 13.85 6.90
C LEU A 339 8.96 14.68 5.62
N TRP A 340 8.25 14.12 4.63
CA TRP A 340 7.90 14.84 3.40
C TRP A 340 7.01 16.05 3.67
N PHE A 341 6.02 15.89 4.53
CA PHE A 341 5.19 17.02 4.94
C PHE A 341 5.93 17.99 5.85
N ASP A 342 6.81 17.51 6.72
CA ASP A 342 7.66 18.37 7.55
C ASP A 342 8.55 19.26 6.67
N GLN A 343 9.09 18.75 5.56
CA GLN A 343 9.88 19.55 4.60
C GLN A 343 9.00 20.58 3.88
N HIS A 344 7.91 20.14 3.24
CA HIS A 344 7.20 20.98 2.27
C HIS A 344 6.10 21.83 2.88
N LEU A 345 5.56 21.47 4.05
CA LEU A 345 4.47 22.19 4.67
C LEU A 345 4.87 22.92 5.96
N GLN A 346 5.88 22.43 6.68
CA GLN A 346 6.39 23.07 7.90
C GLN A 346 7.75 23.75 7.73
N GLY A 347 8.59 23.27 6.80
CA GLY A 347 9.95 23.75 6.60
C GLY A 347 10.90 23.32 7.74
N THR A 348 10.61 22.21 8.41
CA THR A 348 11.37 21.71 9.58
C THR A 348 12.29 20.54 9.27
N PHE A 349 12.26 20.04 8.04
CA PHE A 349 13.10 18.94 7.56
C PHE A 349 13.65 19.26 6.17
N THR A 350 14.77 18.62 5.80
CA THR A 350 15.33 18.65 4.45
C THR A 350 15.83 17.26 4.08
N PHE A 351 15.23 16.68 3.05
CA PHE A 351 15.67 15.39 2.52
C PHE A 351 16.98 15.54 1.76
N PRO A 352 17.88 14.54 1.87
CA PRO A 352 18.94 14.34 0.89
C PRO A 352 18.36 14.09 -0.50
N ASP A 353 19.20 14.19 -1.53
CA ASP A 353 18.81 13.74 -2.85
C ASP A 353 18.64 12.22 -2.91
N SER A 354 17.77 11.75 -3.81
CA SER A 354 17.58 10.31 -4.01
C SER A 354 18.87 9.66 -4.47
N PRO A 355 19.23 8.46 -3.97
CA PRO A 355 20.34 7.70 -4.50
C PRO A 355 20.23 7.51 -6.01
N ALA A 356 21.35 7.58 -6.72
CA ALA A 356 21.41 7.31 -8.15
C ALA A 356 22.29 6.10 -8.42
N ALA A 357 21.75 5.08 -9.07
CA ALA A 357 22.45 3.84 -9.40
C ALA A 357 22.68 3.73 -10.90
N VAL A 358 23.87 3.26 -11.29
CA VAL A 358 24.25 2.96 -12.67
C VAL A 358 24.85 1.56 -12.73
N LEU A 359 24.46 0.78 -13.73
CA LEU A 359 25.02 -0.56 -13.96
C LEU A 359 26.16 -0.49 -14.98
N ARG A 360 27.31 -1.08 -14.63
CA ARG A 360 28.49 -1.20 -15.48
C ARG A 360 28.85 -2.64 -15.69
N ALA A 361 29.26 -2.96 -16.89
CA ALA A 361 29.89 -4.26 -17.16
C ALA A 361 31.35 -4.20 -16.77
N ASP A 362 31.77 -5.05 -15.85
CA ASP A 362 33.17 -5.28 -15.54
C ASP A 362 33.72 -6.33 -16.51
N ALA A 363 34.39 -5.89 -17.56
CA ALA A 363 34.89 -6.76 -18.62
C ALA A 363 35.93 -7.79 -18.13
N PRO A 364 36.90 -7.46 -17.26
CA PRO A 364 37.81 -8.45 -16.67
C PRO A 364 37.09 -9.51 -15.84
N ALA A 365 36.19 -9.08 -14.94
CA ALA A 365 35.46 -9.99 -14.05
C ALA A 365 34.27 -10.69 -14.75
N ARG A 366 33.82 -10.19 -15.90
CA ARG A 366 32.62 -10.65 -16.61
C ARG A 366 31.36 -10.62 -15.75
N MET A 367 31.29 -9.64 -14.89
CA MET A 367 30.16 -9.40 -13.96
C MET A 367 29.55 -8.02 -14.17
N ILE A 368 28.41 -7.80 -13.58
CA ILE A 368 27.82 -6.46 -13.45
C ILE A 368 28.26 -5.87 -12.13
N ARG A 369 28.65 -4.58 -12.17
CA ARG A 369 28.89 -3.74 -11.02
C ARG A 369 27.83 -2.66 -10.96
N ALA A 370 27.24 -2.44 -9.78
CA ALA A 370 26.41 -1.28 -9.51
C ALA A 370 27.31 -0.18 -8.90
N GLU A 371 27.25 1.00 -9.50
CA GLU A 371 27.88 2.23 -8.99
C GLU A 371 26.75 3.14 -8.49
N VAL A 372 26.86 3.62 -7.26
CA VAL A 372 25.81 4.37 -6.59
C VAL A 372 26.36 5.68 -6.07
N THR A 373 25.70 6.78 -6.40
CA THR A 373 25.95 8.11 -5.83
C THR A 373 24.95 8.36 -4.72
N ILE A 374 25.42 8.78 -3.56
CA ILE A 374 24.63 9.09 -2.37
C ILE A 374 24.85 10.55 -2.00
N ASP A 375 23.78 11.25 -1.63
CA ASP A 375 23.88 12.56 -1.00
C ASP A 375 24.15 12.37 0.51
N GLU A 376 25.31 12.80 0.97
CA GLU A 376 25.76 12.67 2.35
C GLU A 376 25.45 13.92 3.21
N ALA A 377 24.47 14.73 2.79
CA ALA A 377 24.02 15.90 3.59
C ALA A 377 23.49 15.51 4.97
N MET A 378 23.11 14.24 5.15
CA MET A 378 22.74 13.63 6.43
C MET A 378 23.60 12.38 6.70
N PRO A 379 23.77 11.99 7.98
CA PRO A 379 24.56 10.80 8.32
C PRO A 379 23.95 9.52 7.71
N VAL A 380 24.68 8.93 6.77
CA VAL A 380 24.35 7.64 6.15
C VAL A 380 24.66 6.51 7.14
N ARG A 381 23.72 5.64 7.39
CA ARG A 381 23.88 4.45 8.24
C ARG A 381 24.30 3.24 7.43
N GLU A 382 23.66 3.06 6.30
CA GLU A 382 23.82 1.88 5.46
C GLU A 382 23.41 2.20 4.02
N VAL A 383 24.06 1.54 3.08
CA VAL A 383 23.71 1.57 1.65
C VAL A 383 23.60 0.13 1.17
N ASP A 384 22.40 -0.27 0.78
CA ASP A 384 22.08 -1.64 0.36
C ASP A 384 21.64 -1.65 -1.09
N THR A 385 22.23 -2.52 -1.88
CA THR A 385 21.76 -2.76 -3.26
C THR A 385 20.99 -4.08 -3.31
N PHE A 386 19.79 -4.01 -3.88
CA PHE A 386 18.92 -5.16 -4.10
C PHE A 386 18.74 -5.42 -5.59
N TYR A 387 18.81 -6.69 -5.99
CA TYR A 387 18.66 -7.07 -7.39
C TYR A 387 17.87 -8.37 -7.57
N THR A 388 17.24 -8.51 -8.72
CA THR A 388 16.49 -9.72 -9.07
C THR A 388 16.53 -10.01 -10.57
N GLN A 389 16.44 -11.28 -10.92
CA GLN A 389 16.25 -11.73 -12.29
C GLN A 389 14.82 -12.24 -12.55
N GLN A 390 13.91 -12.06 -11.60
CA GLN A 390 12.49 -12.41 -11.68
C GLN A 390 11.61 -11.21 -12.09
N GLY A 391 12.20 -10.10 -12.53
CA GLY A 391 11.48 -8.90 -12.94
C GLY A 391 10.83 -9.03 -14.31
N LYS A 392 9.71 -8.33 -14.50
CA LYS A 392 9.06 -8.12 -15.80
C LYS A 392 8.75 -6.65 -15.96
N ARG A 393 8.88 -6.11 -17.16
CA ARG A 393 8.68 -4.68 -17.40
C ARG A 393 7.22 -4.26 -17.21
N HIS A 394 6.29 -5.04 -17.75
CA HIS A 394 4.86 -4.80 -17.66
C HIS A 394 4.19 -6.08 -17.17
N GLU A 395 3.92 -6.11 -15.88
CA GLU A 395 3.22 -7.22 -15.26
C GLU A 395 1.72 -7.03 -15.46
N LYS A 396 1.08 -8.02 -16.08
CA LYS A 396 -0.38 -8.04 -16.18
C LYS A 396 -0.97 -8.35 -14.80
N PRO A 397 -2.23 -7.99 -14.54
CA PRO A 397 -2.92 -8.42 -13.31
C PRO A 397 -2.84 -9.92 -13.04
N SER A 398 -2.78 -10.75 -14.08
CA SER A 398 -2.57 -12.20 -13.98
C SER A 398 -1.18 -12.59 -13.47
N ASP A 399 -0.20 -11.69 -13.52
CA ASP A 399 1.18 -11.92 -13.10
C ASP A 399 1.43 -11.44 -11.64
N ILE A 400 0.38 -11.07 -10.92
CA ILE A 400 0.44 -10.57 -9.54
C ILE A 400 1.27 -11.47 -8.61
N TRP A 401 1.16 -12.79 -8.79
CA TRP A 401 1.89 -13.76 -7.98
C TRP A 401 3.40 -13.71 -8.20
N ASN A 402 3.84 -13.41 -9.42
CA ASN A 402 5.25 -13.21 -9.70
C ASN A 402 5.77 -11.93 -9.02
N THR A 403 4.96 -10.89 -8.97
CA THR A 403 5.28 -9.64 -8.26
C THR A 403 5.44 -9.86 -6.77
N ILE A 404 4.44 -10.43 -6.11
CA ILE A 404 4.38 -10.50 -4.63
C ILE A 404 5.34 -11.51 -4.00
N HIS A 405 5.93 -12.41 -4.78
CA HIS A 405 6.85 -13.44 -4.28
C HIS A 405 8.25 -13.34 -4.86
N ARG A 406 8.56 -12.27 -5.57
CA ARG A 406 9.89 -12.02 -6.13
C ARG A 406 10.94 -11.99 -5.02
N TYR A 407 12.02 -12.75 -5.21
CA TYR A 407 13.17 -12.66 -4.33
C TYR A 407 14.13 -11.57 -4.81
N TRP A 408 14.57 -10.74 -3.90
CA TRP A 408 15.58 -9.73 -4.15
C TRP A 408 16.87 -10.16 -3.46
N HIS A 409 17.90 -10.43 -4.25
CA HIS A 409 19.23 -10.67 -3.72
C HIS A 409 19.78 -9.39 -3.12
N HIS A 410 20.47 -9.49 -2.00
CA HIS A 410 21.21 -8.39 -1.41
C HIS A 410 22.66 -8.42 -1.90
N ALA A 411 23.21 -7.27 -2.27
CA ALA A 411 24.62 -7.06 -2.56
C ALA A 411 25.14 -5.98 -1.61
N GLU A 412 26.13 -6.36 -0.78
CA GLU A 412 26.79 -5.44 0.14
C GLU A 412 27.45 -4.32 -0.64
N THR A 413 27.02 -3.08 -0.40
CA THR A 413 27.52 -1.91 -1.13
C THR A 413 28.58 -1.20 -0.28
N LYS A 414 29.76 -0.99 -0.85
CA LYS A 414 30.93 -0.42 -0.14
C LYS A 414 31.28 0.94 -0.69
N ALA A 415 31.69 1.85 0.19
CA ALA A 415 32.22 3.15 -0.20
C ALA A 415 33.59 3.00 -0.87
N GLU A 416 33.73 3.60 -2.05
CA GLU A 416 34.97 3.65 -2.83
C GLU A 416 35.23 5.10 -3.30
N GLY A 417 35.90 5.89 -2.46
CA GLY A 417 36.06 7.31 -2.69
C GLY A 417 34.73 8.08 -2.58
N GLU A 418 34.33 8.75 -3.65
CA GLU A 418 33.05 9.49 -3.73
C GLU A 418 31.87 8.63 -4.21
N LEU A 419 32.12 7.37 -4.56
CA LEU A 419 31.10 6.44 -5.05
C LEU A 419 30.95 5.27 -4.09
N TRP A 420 29.74 4.74 -4.04
CA TRP A 420 29.45 3.45 -3.45
C TRP A 420 29.32 2.41 -4.56
N SER A 421 29.76 1.20 -4.32
CA SER A 421 29.68 0.17 -5.35
C SER A 421 29.54 -1.24 -4.80
N CYS A 422 28.99 -2.12 -5.60
CA CYS A 422 28.92 -3.55 -5.32
C CYS A 422 28.95 -4.39 -6.60
N GLU A 423 29.35 -5.64 -6.46
CA GLU A 423 29.20 -6.64 -7.50
C GLU A 423 27.76 -7.17 -7.49
N VAL A 424 27.23 -7.45 -8.69
CA VAL A 424 25.88 -8.01 -8.89
C VAL A 424 26.03 -9.35 -9.59
N PRO A 425 26.27 -10.43 -8.83
CA PRO A 425 26.42 -11.77 -9.40
C PRO A 425 25.08 -12.29 -9.92
N LEU A 426 25.08 -12.88 -11.12
CA LEU A 426 23.89 -13.35 -11.79
C LEU A 426 23.81 -14.88 -11.78
N GLY A 427 22.61 -15.42 -11.66
CA GLY A 427 22.35 -16.85 -11.88
C GLY A 427 22.18 -17.20 -13.36
N ARG A 428 21.75 -16.23 -14.19
CA ARG A 428 21.41 -16.42 -15.61
C ARG A 428 21.69 -15.14 -16.40
N VAL A 429 21.97 -15.28 -17.70
CA VAL A 429 22.13 -14.13 -18.61
C VAL A 429 20.98 -13.98 -19.61
N ASP A 430 20.10 -14.96 -19.69
CA ASP A 430 18.90 -14.98 -20.53
C ASP A 430 17.64 -14.40 -19.84
N HIS A 431 17.79 -13.83 -18.64
CA HIS A 431 16.74 -13.16 -17.87
C HIS A 431 17.11 -11.68 -17.64
N PRO A 432 16.12 -10.77 -17.56
CA PRO A 432 16.39 -9.37 -17.27
C PRO A 432 16.98 -9.22 -15.86
N LEU A 433 17.83 -8.21 -15.70
CA LEU A 433 18.33 -7.78 -14.41
C LEU A 433 17.61 -6.51 -13.99
N TRP A 434 17.06 -6.48 -12.78
CA TRP A 434 16.49 -5.34 -12.12
C TRP A 434 17.27 -5.03 -10.85
N VAL A 435 17.64 -3.77 -10.66
CA VAL A 435 18.45 -3.32 -9.51
C VAL A 435 17.90 -2.01 -8.97
N TYR A 436 17.84 -1.88 -7.65
CA TYR A 436 17.67 -0.62 -6.96
C TYR A 436 18.54 -0.58 -5.69
N THR A 437 18.83 0.61 -5.21
CA THR A 437 19.66 0.82 -4.01
C THR A 437 18.89 1.64 -3.00
N ASN A 438 18.96 1.22 -1.74
CA ASN A 438 18.48 1.96 -0.58
C ASN A 438 19.64 2.63 0.14
N ALA A 439 19.49 3.89 0.50
CA ALA A 439 20.31 4.57 1.48
C ALA A 439 19.49 4.83 2.75
N GLU A 440 19.95 4.32 3.88
CA GLU A 440 19.34 4.56 5.19
C GLU A 440 20.08 5.69 5.89
N TYR A 441 19.33 6.70 6.32
CA TYR A 441 19.83 7.90 6.98
C TYR A 441 19.39 7.95 8.44
N SER A 442 20.30 8.40 9.32
CA SER A 442 19.97 8.62 10.73
C SER A 442 19.11 9.86 10.92
N LEU A 443 18.10 9.77 11.76
CA LEU A 443 17.38 10.92 12.28
C LEU A 443 18.03 11.40 13.59
N ARG A 444 18.12 12.72 13.77
CA ARG A 444 18.60 13.30 15.03
C ARG A 444 17.69 12.93 16.19
N ASP A 445 16.39 13.05 15.97
CA ASP A 445 15.34 12.75 16.94
C ASP A 445 14.40 11.67 16.36
N ALA A 446 13.84 10.82 17.23
CA ALA A 446 12.88 9.82 16.81
C ALA A 446 11.57 10.48 16.32
N VAL A 447 11.06 10.00 15.20
CA VAL A 447 9.83 10.49 14.56
C VAL A 447 8.74 9.45 14.66
N SER A 448 7.58 9.86 15.18
CA SER A 448 6.39 9.00 15.28
C SER A 448 5.30 9.43 14.30
N GLY A 449 4.55 8.46 13.81
CA GLY A 449 3.41 8.66 12.92
C GLY A 449 2.37 7.56 13.05
N ALA A 450 1.29 7.69 12.31
CA ALA A 450 0.31 6.63 12.14
C ALA A 450 0.70 5.76 10.94
N GLY A 451 0.93 4.48 11.18
CA GLY A 451 1.11 3.52 10.12
C GLY A 451 -0.18 3.30 9.31
N TYR A 452 -0.05 2.72 8.12
CA TYR A 452 -1.17 2.50 7.19
C TYR A 452 -2.31 1.66 7.78
N TYR A 453 -2.03 0.89 8.84
CA TYR A 453 -3.02 0.11 9.57
C TYR A 453 -3.36 0.73 10.94
N TYR A 454 -3.18 2.07 11.08
CA TYR A 454 -3.56 2.89 12.23
C TYR A 454 -2.82 2.61 13.54
N GLY A 455 -1.84 1.71 13.52
CA GLY A 455 -0.92 1.53 14.62
C GLY A 455 0.10 2.67 14.67
N PRO A 456 0.48 3.19 15.86
CA PRO A 456 1.59 4.13 15.95
C PRO A 456 2.91 3.42 15.61
N TYR A 457 3.77 4.09 14.88
CA TYR A 457 5.16 3.69 14.70
C TYR A 457 6.10 4.77 15.22
N THR A 458 7.35 4.40 15.49
CA THR A 458 8.43 5.33 15.79
C THR A 458 9.67 4.89 15.04
N ALA A 459 10.29 5.80 14.31
CA ALA A 459 11.50 5.55 13.55
C ALA A 459 12.65 6.48 14.02
N LYS A 460 13.88 5.97 14.01
CA LYS A 460 15.13 6.69 14.29
C LYS A 460 15.99 6.86 13.04
N SER A 461 15.49 6.39 11.92
CA SER A 461 16.10 6.45 10.60
C SER A 461 15.02 6.46 9.54
N PHE A 462 15.38 6.86 8.32
CA PHE A 462 14.52 6.76 7.16
C PHE A 462 15.30 6.26 5.95
N VAL A 463 14.59 5.74 4.96
CA VAL A 463 15.17 5.19 3.73
C VAL A 463 14.79 6.06 2.54
N LEU A 464 15.76 6.27 1.65
CA LEU A 464 15.52 6.72 0.28
C LEU A 464 16.03 5.66 -0.69
N SER A 465 15.27 5.47 -1.77
CA SER A 465 15.60 4.50 -2.81
C SER A 465 15.99 5.18 -4.12
N SER A 466 16.89 4.53 -4.86
CA SER A 466 17.15 4.91 -6.25
C SER A 466 15.96 4.53 -7.13
N PRO A 467 15.80 5.16 -8.30
CA PRO A 467 14.99 4.59 -9.38
C PRO A 467 15.48 3.18 -9.72
N LEU A 468 14.54 2.34 -10.19
CA LEU A 468 14.87 1.01 -10.66
C LEU A 468 15.69 1.08 -11.95
N VAL A 469 16.90 0.50 -11.92
CA VAL A 469 17.76 0.34 -13.09
C VAL A 469 17.60 -1.05 -13.66
N ARG A 470 17.64 -1.19 -14.99
CA ARG A 470 17.34 -2.45 -15.68
C ARG A 470 18.37 -2.73 -16.76
N MET A 471 18.66 -4.03 -16.95
CA MET A 471 19.34 -4.54 -18.15
C MET A 471 18.53 -5.66 -18.76
N THR A 472 18.38 -5.62 -20.06
CA THR A 472 17.74 -6.70 -20.83
C THR A 472 18.69 -7.89 -21.02
N PRO A 473 18.20 -9.10 -21.33
CA PRO A 473 19.06 -10.23 -21.68
C PRO A 473 20.03 -9.92 -22.83
N GLY A 474 19.61 -9.12 -23.81
CA GLY A 474 20.45 -8.71 -24.92
C GLY A 474 21.62 -7.82 -24.49
N GLU A 475 21.39 -6.88 -23.58
CA GLU A 475 22.44 -6.03 -23.00
C GLU A 475 23.42 -6.83 -22.14
N LEU A 476 22.92 -7.79 -21.34
CA LEU A 476 23.78 -8.68 -20.55
C LEU A 476 24.66 -9.56 -21.44
N ALA A 477 24.10 -10.14 -22.49
CA ALA A 477 24.85 -10.92 -23.45
C ALA A 477 25.90 -10.08 -24.22
N GLY A 478 25.51 -8.89 -24.68
CA GLY A 478 26.40 -7.92 -25.34
C GLY A 478 27.56 -7.45 -24.47
N ALA A 479 27.33 -7.38 -23.15
CA ALA A 479 28.35 -7.04 -22.16
C ALA A 479 29.32 -8.20 -21.84
N GLY A 480 29.10 -9.41 -22.37
CA GLY A 480 29.93 -10.58 -22.14
C GLY A 480 29.86 -11.13 -20.70
N VAL A 481 28.80 -10.81 -19.96
CA VAL A 481 28.60 -11.25 -18.59
C VAL A 481 28.39 -12.77 -18.52
N ARG A 482 28.82 -13.40 -17.43
CA ARG A 482 28.64 -14.82 -17.17
C ARG A 482 27.85 -15.06 -15.89
N PRO A 483 27.09 -16.17 -15.82
CA PRO A 483 26.53 -16.61 -14.55
C PRO A 483 27.63 -16.85 -13.50
N ALA A 484 27.40 -16.40 -12.28
CA ALA A 484 28.31 -16.56 -11.13
C ALA A 484 27.62 -17.23 -9.94
N LEU A 485 26.26 -17.26 -9.93
CA LEU A 485 25.50 -17.95 -8.90
C LEU A 485 25.11 -19.34 -9.38
N GLU A 486 25.32 -20.34 -8.54
CA GLU A 486 24.96 -21.73 -8.79
C GLU A 486 23.81 -22.16 -7.86
N SER A 487 23.05 -23.16 -8.32
CA SER A 487 22.01 -23.79 -7.51
C SER A 487 22.63 -24.41 -6.25
N SER A 488 22.02 -24.17 -5.08
CA SER A 488 22.53 -24.61 -3.79
C SER A 488 21.47 -25.37 -3.00
N LEU A 489 21.91 -26.42 -2.31
CA LEU A 489 21.11 -27.07 -1.28
C LEU A 489 21.05 -26.25 0.01
N LEU A 490 22.06 -25.42 0.29
CA LEU A 490 22.06 -24.47 1.40
C LEU A 490 21.21 -23.25 1.03
N ILE A 491 20.11 -23.06 1.75
CA ILE A 491 19.15 -21.96 1.53
C ILE A 491 19.61 -20.75 2.34
N GLU A 492 20.05 -20.96 3.60
CA GLU A 492 20.46 -19.91 4.51
C GLU A 492 21.43 -20.47 5.56
N ASP A 493 22.57 -19.81 5.74
CA ASP A 493 23.53 -20.15 6.81
C ASP A 493 23.22 -19.43 8.13
N PHE A 494 22.52 -18.29 8.07
CA PHE A 494 22.23 -17.36 9.15
C PHE A 494 23.47 -16.64 9.69
N GLU A 495 24.46 -16.43 8.82
CA GLU A 495 25.66 -15.64 9.13
C GLU A 495 25.61 -14.27 8.44
N GLY A 496 26.39 -13.31 8.94
CA GLY A 496 26.46 -11.95 8.39
C GLY A 496 25.08 -11.26 8.34
N ASP A 497 24.82 -10.62 7.22
CA ASP A 497 23.58 -9.83 7.00
C ASP A 497 22.41 -10.67 6.48
N TRP A 498 22.28 -11.91 6.95
CA TRP A 498 21.25 -12.83 6.47
C TRP A 498 19.83 -12.25 6.51
N GLU A 499 19.53 -11.34 7.46
CA GLU A 499 18.22 -10.68 7.55
C GLU A 499 17.87 -9.84 6.31
N LYS A 500 18.85 -9.42 5.49
CA LYS A 500 18.60 -8.71 4.23
C LYS A 500 17.87 -9.58 3.18
N GLY A 501 17.94 -10.90 3.29
CA GLY A 501 17.15 -11.85 2.48
C GLY A 501 15.81 -12.24 3.08
N TRP A 502 15.44 -11.63 4.23
CA TRP A 502 14.24 -11.93 4.99
C TRP A 502 13.50 -10.64 5.34
N PHE A 503 12.23 -10.74 5.70
CA PHE A 503 11.41 -9.59 6.09
C PHE A 503 10.39 -9.96 7.17
N THR A 504 9.80 -8.96 7.81
CA THR A 504 8.71 -9.12 8.77
C THR A 504 7.82 -7.90 8.79
N TYR A 505 6.52 -8.11 9.00
CA TYR A 505 5.55 -7.03 9.29
C TYR A 505 5.37 -6.76 10.79
N SER A 506 6.09 -7.51 11.63
CA SER A 506 6.03 -7.45 13.10
C SER A 506 7.44 -7.42 13.67
N PRO A 507 8.16 -6.29 13.54
CA PRO A 507 9.57 -6.20 13.93
C PRO A 507 9.81 -6.44 15.43
N GLU A 508 8.77 -6.32 16.25
CA GLU A 508 8.80 -6.66 17.67
C GLU A 508 8.91 -8.17 17.94
N ARG A 509 8.74 -9.00 16.92
CA ARG A 509 8.88 -10.45 16.97
C ARG A 509 10.13 -10.90 16.26
N TRP A 510 10.66 -12.06 16.66
CA TRP A 510 11.77 -12.66 15.94
C TRP A 510 11.35 -13.39 14.65
N SER A 511 10.06 -13.59 14.42
CA SER A 511 9.55 -14.25 13.20
C SER A 511 10.05 -13.56 11.93
N ARG A 512 10.54 -14.36 10.97
CA ARG A 512 11.06 -13.88 9.69
C ARG A 512 10.51 -14.70 8.53
N THR A 513 10.30 -14.04 7.44
CA THR A 513 9.77 -14.61 6.19
C THR A 513 10.74 -14.37 5.05
N THR A 514 10.87 -15.32 4.12
CA THR A 514 11.69 -15.18 2.92
C THR A 514 10.98 -15.73 1.69
N HIS A 515 11.32 -15.18 0.52
CA HIS A 515 10.93 -15.68 -0.80
C HIS A 515 12.02 -16.52 -1.47
N LYS A 516 13.09 -16.90 -0.77
CA LYS A 516 14.19 -17.73 -1.31
C LYS A 516 13.70 -19.00 -2.00
N LEU A 517 12.66 -19.65 -1.47
CA LEU A 517 12.13 -20.89 -2.07
C LEU A 517 11.40 -20.66 -3.39
N TYR A 518 11.08 -19.42 -3.74
CA TYR A 518 10.54 -19.05 -5.05
C TYR A 518 11.66 -18.81 -6.08
N GLU A 519 12.88 -18.53 -5.63
CA GLU A 519 14.05 -18.33 -6.50
C GLU A 519 14.58 -19.68 -7.03
N PRO A 520 14.85 -19.79 -8.34
CA PRO A 520 15.33 -21.03 -8.95
C PRO A 520 16.59 -21.64 -8.32
N LEU A 521 17.45 -20.81 -7.73
CA LEU A 521 18.72 -21.24 -7.10
C LEU A 521 18.51 -22.18 -5.92
N TRP A 522 17.38 -22.09 -5.22
CA TRP A 522 17.09 -22.88 -4.01
C TRP A 522 15.89 -23.81 -4.16
N LYS A 523 15.61 -24.25 -5.37
CA LYS A 523 14.53 -25.23 -5.58
C LYS A 523 14.88 -26.58 -4.94
N ALA A 524 13.88 -27.14 -4.28
CA ALA A 524 14.00 -28.46 -3.66
C ALA A 524 14.25 -29.56 -4.71
N PRO A 525 15.28 -30.41 -4.53
CA PRO A 525 15.40 -31.65 -5.30
C PRO A 525 14.26 -32.63 -5.03
N ALA A 526 14.05 -33.57 -5.92
CA ALA A 526 13.06 -34.63 -5.71
C ALA A 526 13.39 -35.42 -4.44
N GLY A 527 12.37 -35.66 -3.60
CA GLY A 527 12.52 -36.40 -2.34
C GLY A 527 13.31 -35.70 -1.24
N ALA A 528 13.59 -34.40 -1.41
CA ALA A 528 14.29 -33.63 -0.39
C ALA A 528 13.44 -33.43 0.89
N ARG A 529 14.12 -33.20 1.99
CA ARG A 529 13.56 -32.75 3.28
C ARG A 529 14.16 -31.40 3.62
N LEU A 530 13.39 -30.54 4.29
CA LEU A 530 13.87 -29.28 4.83
C LEU A 530 14.57 -29.54 6.18
N ALA A 531 15.82 -29.10 6.31
CA ALA A 531 16.58 -29.28 7.54
C ALA A 531 17.23 -27.97 7.98
N PHE A 532 17.30 -27.76 9.27
CA PHE A 532 18.04 -26.65 9.91
C PHE A 532 18.42 -27.00 11.33
N ARG A 533 19.30 -26.20 11.92
CA ARG A 533 19.64 -26.31 13.35
C ARG A 533 19.08 -25.10 14.08
N VAL A 534 18.55 -25.32 15.26
CA VAL A 534 18.01 -24.29 16.14
C VAL A 534 18.54 -24.43 17.55
N ARG A 535 18.77 -23.29 18.21
CA ARG A 535 19.11 -23.22 19.64
C ARG A 535 18.20 -22.20 20.30
N ALA A 536 17.54 -22.56 21.41
CA ALA A 536 16.67 -21.70 22.19
C ALA A 536 16.96 -21.82 23.68
N ALA A 537 16.86 -20.72 24.42
CA ALA A 537 17.13 -20.66 25.85
C ALA A 537 16.05 -21.31 26.73
N ALA A 538 14.84 -21.53 26.15
CA ALA A 538 13.72 -22.16 26.86
C ALA A 538 12.97 -23.10 25.92
N SER A 539 12.17 -24.01 26.50
CA SER A 539 11.32 -24.90 25.70
C SER A 539 10.17 -24.13 25.05
N ASN A 540 10.15 -24.08 23.73
CA ASN A 540 9.18 -23.35 22.95
C ASN A 540 8.66 -24.16 21.76
N ARG A 541 7.41 -23.94 21.38
CA ARG A 541 6.88 -24.44 20.13
C ARG A 541 7.16 -23.44 19.03
N MET A 542 7.89 -23.88 18.02
CA MET A 542 8.20 -23.12 16.81
C MET A 542 7.34 -23.60 15.64
N VAL A 543 7.04 -22.70 14.72
CA VAL A 543 6.23 -22.95 13.52
C VAL A 543 7.06 -22.64 12.29
N VAL A 544 7.03 -23.56 11.33
CA VAL A 544 7.54 -23.35 9.97
C VAL A 544 6.34 -23.29 9.04
N ILE A 545 6.08 -22.15 8.40
CA ILE A 545 4.95 -21.98 7.50
C ILE A 545 5.46 -21.85 6.08
N ILE A 546 4.81 -22.53 5.16
CA ILE A 546 5.03 -22.38 3.72
C ILE A 546 3.76 -21.91 3.03
N ASP A 547 3.90 -21.07 2.03
CA ASP A 547 2.83 -20.66 1.12
C ASP A 547 2.97 -21.45 -0.19
N HIS A 548 1.96 -22.26 -0.51
CA HIS A 548 1.95 -23.10 -1.68
C HIS A 548 1.06 -22.53 -2.77
N HIS A 549 1.66 -22.17 -3.90
CA HIS A 549 0.98 -21.46 -5.00
C HIS A 549 -0.23 -22.19 -5.58
N ALA A 550 -0.06 -23.44 -5.92
CA ALA A 550 -1.08 -24.17 -6.68
C ALA A 550 -2.39 -24.36 -5.89
N SER A 551 -2.32 -24.34 -4.56
CA SER A 551 -3.47 -24.50 -3.68
C SER A 551 -3.91 -23.21 -2.98
N GLU A 552 -3.17 -22.10 -3.16
CA GLU A 552 -3.43 -20.81 -2.48
C GLU A 552 -3.68 -20.98 -0.97
N VAL A 553 -2.86 -21.80 -0.33
CA VAL A 553 -3.02 -22.20 1.07
C VAL A 553 -1.69 -22.13 1.81
N ASP A 554 -1.75 -21.70 3.07
CA ASP A 554 -0.63 -21.84 4.00
C ASP A 554 -0.66 -23.24 4.60
N LEU A 555 0.51 -23.92 4.63
CA LEU A 555 0.72 -25.18 5.33
C LEU A 555 1.79 -24.98 6.41
N ALA A 556 1.62 -25.63 7.55
CA ALA A 556 2.52 -25.48 8.68
C ALA A 556 3.08 -26.82 9.17
N GLY A 557 4.39 -26.85 9.34
CA GLY A 557 5.10 -27.80 10.18
C GLY A 557 5.37 -27.18 11.56
N THR A 558 5.38 -27.99 12.60
CA THR A 558 5.72 -27.53 13.97
C THR A 558 6.83 -28.35 14.55
N THR A 559 7.72 -27.70 15.29
CA THR A 559 8.79 -28.35 16.03
C THR A 559 8.92 -27.77 17.44
N GLN A 560 9.59 -28.48 18.32
CA GLN A 560 9.96 -27.97 19.65
C GLN A 560 11.40 -27.47 19.58
N ALA A 561 11.64 -26.26 20.07
CA ALA A 561 12.95 -25.74 20.36
C ALA A 561 13.12 -25.80 21.90
N GLY A 562 14.15 -26.41 22.41
CA GLY A 562 14.30 -26.65 23.85
C GLY A 562 15.57 -26.06 24.45
N PRO A 563 15.66 -26.07 25.81
CA PRO A 563 16.77 -25.48 26.55
C PRO A 563 17.99 -26.41 26.60
N ASP A 564 18.04 -27.49 25.81
CA ASP A 564 19.19 -28.39 25.81
C ASP A 564 20.47 -27.62 25.48
N GLU A 565 21.56 -27.93 26.14
CA GLU A 565 22.85 -27.23 26.02
C GLU A 565 23.51 -27.44 24.65
N GLY A 566 22.78 -27.19 23.58
CA GLY A 566 23.30 -27.41 22.23
C GLY A 566 22.37 -27.05 21.11
N TRP A 567 22.86 -27.28 19.92
CA TRP A 567 22.11 -27.14 18.68
C TRP A 567 21.24 -28.37 18.44
N GLN A 568 19.95 -28.17 18.25
CA GLN A 568 19.00 -29.19 17.86
C GLN A 568 18.90 -29.28 16.35
N ASP A 569 18.95 -30.49 15.81
CA ASP A 569 18.69 -30.73 14.37
C ASP A 569 17.19 -30.91 14.15
N VAL A 570 16.64 -30.10 13.27
CA VAL A 570 15.26 -30.17 12.81
C VAL A 570 15.24 -30.64 11.37
N VAL A 571 14.48 -31.71 11.10
CA VAL A 571 14.30 -32.26 9.74
C VAL A 571 12.80 -32.47 9.49
N LEU A 572 12.27 -31.84 8.47
CA LEU A 572 10.85 -31.86 8.12
C LEU A 572 10.66 -32.44 6.72
N ASP A 573 9.83 -33.46 6.63
CA ASP A 573 9.34 -33.99 5.35
C ASP A 573 8.19 -33.11 4.84
N ALA A 574 7.89 -33.15 3.53
CA ALA A 574 6.76 -32.42 2.99
C ALA A 574 5.44 -32.77 3.69
N LYS A 575 5.20 -34.03 4.02
CA LYS A 575 4.00 -34.51 4.72
C LYS A 575 3.83 -33.98 6.15
N ASP A 576 4.90 -33.42 6.76
CA ASP A 576 4.83 -32.81 8.09
C ASP A 576 4.15 -31.43 8.04
N PHE A 577 3.99 -30.87 6.84
CA PHE A 577 3.30 -29.62 6.61
C PHE A 577 1.84 -29.88 6.28
N LYS A 578 0.94 -29.32 7.09
CA LYS A 578 -0.51 -29.52 6.97
C LYS A 578 -1.23 -28.17 6.92
N ASP A 579 -2.30 -28.12 6.12
CA ASP A 579 -3.21 -26.98 6.13
C ASP A 579 -4.20 -27.06 7.32
N LEU A 580 -5.16 -26.12 7.39
CA LEU A 580 -6.18 -26.11 8.47
C LEU A 580 -7.14 -27.30 8.41
N ALA A 581 -7.33 -27.92 7.26
CA ALA A 581 -8.14 -29.12 7.09
C ALA A 581 -7.38 -30.41 7.43
N GLY A 582 -6.03 -30.32 7.63
CA GLY A 582 -5.17 -31.46 7.89
C GLY A 582 -4.61 -32.09 6.62
N GLU A 583 -4.83 -31.49 5.44
CA GLU A 583 -4.28 -31.94 4.17
C GLU A 583 -2.77 -31.72 4.14
N GLU A 584 -2.03 -32.75 3.75
CA GLU A 584 -0.57 -32.76 3.71
C GLU A 584 -0.02 -32.13 2.45
N LEU A 585 1.18 -31.53 2.52
CA LEU A 585 1.92 -31.09 1.35
C LEU A 585 2.39 -32.31 0.55
N ALA A 586 1.94 -32.42 -0.69
CA ALA A 586 2.29 -33.54 -1.56
C ALA A 586 3.77 -33.52 -2.01
N GLY A 587 4.42 -32.37 -2.00
CA GLY A 587 5.82 -32.19 -2.38
C GLY A 587 6.22 -30.71 -2.42
N TRP A 588 7.50 -30.44 -2.59
CA TRP A 588 8.08 -29.09 -2.49
C TRP A 588 7.93 -28.24 -3.75
N GLN A 589 7.21 -28.70 -4.76
CA GLN A 589 6.99 -27.93 -5.99
C GLN A 589 6.01 -26.78 -5.75
N GLY A 590 6.29 -25.62 -6.29
CA GLY A 590 5.37 -24.46 -6.24
C GLY A 590 5.35 -23.69 -4.92
N ILE A 591 6.30 -23.90 -4.02
CA ILE A 591 6.44 -23.10 -2.81
C ILE A 591 6.94 -21.70 -3.18
N LYS A 592 6.37 -20.69 -2.53
CA LYS A 592 6.69 -19.28 -2.80
C LYS A 592 7.33 -18.58 -1.60
N ARG A 593 6.96 -19.00 -0.40
CA ARG A 593 7.34 -18.30 0.82
C ARG A 593 7.59 -19.30 1.94
N LEU A 594 8.60 -19.01 2.75
CA LEU A 594 8.92 -19.73 3.97
C LEU A 594 8.91 -18.73 5.14
N THR A 595 8.26 -19.10 6.23
CA THR A 595 8.28 -18.33 7.47
C THR A 595 8.80 -19.22 8.60
N LEU A 596 9.81 -18.76 9.32
CA LEU A 596 10.23 -19.28 10.62
C LEU A 596 9.65 -18.36 11.70
N GLY A 597 8.89 -18.92 12.65
CA GLY A 597 8.21 -18.02 13.58
C GLY A 597 7.48 -18.68 14.73
N TYR A 598 6.84 -17.82 15.50
CA TYR A 598 5.86 -18.15 16.54
C TYR A 598 4.75 -17.10 16.51
N GLY A 599 3.59 -17.43 17.07
CA GLY A 599 2.47 -16.49 17.10
C GLY A 599 1.84 -16.22 15.73
N GLU A 600 2.24 -16.96 14.71
CA GLU A 600 1.72 -16.84 13.36
C GLU A 600 0.35 -17.52 13.25
N ARG A 601 -0.49 -16.92 12.40
CA ARG A 601 -1.79 -17.50 12.08
C ARG A 601 -1.72 -18.24 10.75
N LEU A 602 -2.06 -19.52 10.79
CA LEU A 602 -2.25 -20.28 9.57
C LEU A 602 -3.55 -19.82 8.89
N ARG A 603 -3.42 -19.35 7.67
CA ARG A 603 -4.56 -18.87 6.87
C ARG A 603 -5.29 -20.05 6.21
N PRO A 604 -6.64 -20.03 6.18
CA PRO A 604 -7.39 -21.03 5.45
C PRO A 604 -7.18 -20.88 3.94
N ARG A 605 -7.53 -21.94 3.20
CA ARG A 605 -7.60 -21.90 1.73
C ARG A 605 -8.50 -20.76 1.27
N HIS A 606 -8.10 -20.07 0.21
CA HIS A 606 -8.90 -18.99 -0.37
C HIS A 606 -10.33 -19.48 -0.68
N GLY A 607 -11.32 -18.70 -0.26
CA GLY A 607 -12.75 -19.07 -0.40
C GLY A 607 -13.30 -19.98 0.69
N SER A 608 -12.49 -20.52 1.61
CA SER A 608 -12.98 -21.23 2.80
C SER A 608 -13.70 -20.26 3.77
N LYS A 609 -14.64 -20.81 4.52
CA LYS A 609 -15.31 -20.11 5.65
C LYS A 609 -14.55 -20.24 6.96
N ASP A 610 -13.48 -21.01 6.98
CA ASP A 610 -12.69 -21.23 8.19
C ASP A 610 -12.00 -19.95 8.66
N THR A 611 -11.76 -19.85 9.94
CA THR A 611 -11.03 -18.71 10.52
C THR A 611 -9.54 -19.04 10.65
N PRO A 612 -8.64 -18.06 10.42
CA PRO A 612 -7.21 -18.27 10.64
C PRO A 612 -6.91 -18.76 12.07
N ARG A 613 -6.15 -19.85 12.18
CA ARG A 613 -5.82 -20.48 13.47
C ARG A 613 -4.42 -20.15 13.92
N LEU A 614 -4.29 -19.71 15.18
CA LEU A 614 -3.02 -19.48 15.82
C LEU A 614 -2.39 -20.82 16.26
N LEU A 615 -1.19 -21.14 15.77
CA LEU A 615 -0.54 -22.44 15.99
C LEU A 615 0.36 -22.46 17.23
N ALA A 616 1.02 -21.35 17.54
CA ALA A 616 1.82 -21.17 18.75
C ALA A 616 1.57 -19.76 19.29
N ARG A 617 1.43 -19.59 20.61
CA ARG A 617 0.95 -18.31 21.16
C ARG A 617 2.05 -17.44 21.72
N ASN A 618 2.95 -18.03 22.46
CA ASN A 618 3.96 -17.29 23.22
C ASN A 618 5.35 -17.89 22.96
N TRP A 619 6.34 -17.03 22.98
CA TRP A 619 7.74 -17.39 23.01
C TRP A 619 8.32 -16.99 24.36
N GLN A 620 9.08 -17.90 25.00
CA GLN A 620 9.74 -17.65 26.27
C GLN A 620 11.24 -17.45 26.03
N GLY A 621 11.79 -16.40 26.64
CA GLY A 621 13.21 -16.08 26.54
C GLY A 621 13.58 -15.28 25.30
N PRO A 622 14.87 -15.11 25.03
CA PRO A 622 15.37 -14.37 23.87
C PRO A 622 15.02 -15.07 22.55
N PRO A 623 15.14 -14.38 21.40
CA PRO A 623 15.02 -14.97 20.08
C PRO A 623 15.89 -16.23 19.92
N PRO A 624 15.44 -17.24 19.15
CA PRO A 624 16.26 -18.41 18.86
C PRO A 624 17.40 -18.07 17.89
N GLU A 625 18.43 -18.86 17.91
CA GLU A 625 19.50 -18.84 16.92
C GLU A 625 19.27 -19.96 15.91
N PHE A 626 19.62 -19.70 14.65
CA PHE A 626 19.47 -20.66 13.55
C PHE A 626 20.81 -20.90 12.85
N ARG A 627 20.95 -22.09 12.24
CA ARG A 627 22.07 -22.43 11.33
C ARG A 627 21.62 -23.38 10.23
N ASN A 628 22.25 -23.25 9.08
CA ASN A 628 22.24 -24.24 7.98
C ASN A 628 20.82 -24.68 7.54
N LEU A 629 19.93 -23.74 7.24
CA LEU A 629 18.68 -24.06 6.55
C LEU A 629 18.99 -24.59 5.15
N ARG A 630 18.64 -25.85 4.89
CA ARG A 630 19.05 -26.54 3.67
C ARG A 630 18.10 -27.65 3.26
N TRP A 631 18.21 -28.04 2.02
CA TRP A 631 17.65 -29.30 1.55
C TRP A 631 18.59 -30.46 1.86
N VAL A 632 18.05 -31.57 2.38
CA VAL A 632 18.73 -32.85 2.54
C VAL A 632 18.04 -33.89 1.68
N VAL A 633 18.82 -34.55 0.82
CA VAL A 633 18.34 -35.66 -0.02
C VAL A 633 18.65 -36.96 0.71
N ARG A 634 17.67 -37.87 0.83
CA ARG A 634 17.98 -39.24 1.25
C ARG A 634 18.86 -39.86 0.17
N GLU A 635 20.01 -40.41 0.56
CA GLU A 635 20.70 -41.35 -0.34
C GLU A 635 19.73 -42.50 -0.63
N VAL A 636 19.34 -42.65 -1.87
CA VAL A 636 18.65 -43.86 -2.32
C VAL A 636 19.73 -44.94 -2.27
N PRO A 637 19.61 -46.01 -1.41
CA PRO A 637 20.56 -47.07 -1.46
C PRO A 637 20.59 -47.61 -2.88
N PRO A 638 21.78 -47.93 -3.47
CA PRO A 638 21.86 -48.45 -4.81
C PRO A 638 20.93 -49.66 -4.90
N LEU A 639 20.09 -49.68 -5.92
CA LEU A 639 19.24 -50.82 -6.24
C LEU A 639 20.21 -52.04 -6.32
N ASN A 640 20.10 -52.94 -5.37
CA ASN A 640 20.78 -54.22 -5.44
C ASN A 640 20.29 -54.89 -6.71
N ASP A 641 21.10 -54.84 -7.75
CA ASP A 641 20.92 -55.65 -8.95
C ASP A 641 20.91 -57.12 -8.49
N GLY A 642 19.69 -57.58 -8.22
CA GLY A 642 19.44 -58.95 -7.82
C GLY A 642 20.09 -59.88 -8.81
N ASN A 643 21.14 -60.50 -8.33
CA ASN A 643 21.86 -61.59 -8.92
C ASN A 643 20.95 -62.54 -9.70
N LYS A 644 20.87 -62.37 -11.04
CA LYS A 644 20.46 -63.45 -11.88
C LYS A 644 21.56 -64.50 -11.85
N LYS A 645 21.43 -65.48 -10.99
CA LYS A 645 22.08 -66.75 -11.11
C LYS A 645 21.05 -67.83 -11.31
N LYS A 646 21.15 -68.37 -12.59
CA LYS A 646 20.70 -69.65 -13.10
C LYS A 646 19.23 -70.00 -13.06
#